data_e94ddbd075181d953af1577bb2943ba8
#
_entry.id   e94ddbd075181d953af1577bb2943ba8
#
_cell.length_a   1.000
_cell.length_b   1.000
_cell.length_c   1.000
_cell.angle_alpha   90.00
_cell.angle_beta   90.00
_cell.angle_gamma   90.00
#
_symmetry.space_group_name_H-M   'P 1'
#
loop_
_entity.id
_entity.type
_entity.pdbx_description
1 polymer ?
#
loop_
_entity_poly.entity_id
_entity_poly.type
_entity_poly.pdbx_seq_one_letter_code
_entity_poly.pdbx_strand_id
1 'polypeptide(L)'
;MRFHPEGPSIPDILLERCDTGRVVFLCGAGVSLPSGMPSFVELTQHVIEYFDPPYDSEIMAAFRPWLHDQSSANVPLDQIFNLLHLEYGKDEVNALVSKRLGTARTDIEVGREHALIKRISSNQSGVPQIVTTNFDRLFEVNQAQDNLTRYVPPAFPNLNFGSTIEGITYLHGRLVDENAVNHPYVLSSADFGRAYLSEGWATNFIKLLLERYIVVLVGYQAEDPPVKYLLQGLNHDGQYDRSRLYAFDRGLAEDIEAKWRDRGVTAIAYSDHPALWKTLEAWAERADDPRRWRASIIAKSQQDPKVLAPYERGQLAHILRTTQGAKLFSEAVPLPHPEWLCVMDANIRSAKQKKRYYELDDNDAETFDPQEAYGLDDDLQDISEDEYKRGVVSNDNLLEWRDEDDNPSDYHRLAGCLETMPKRLSHLMAWFCKSLDSPVMAWWAIRKISIHPLLLQNIERNIEHSTSIHKRSRQLWSLILEHHKDPRNRRYDVDWYDLKDRITNQGWTTCVLREFRRVMTPRLEMKLPYGLGEVRPPSSSWEEIQFSELGQFEVVFTERHDDDLDVPDNVLLQVFSALEAQIIIASGMLDDIDTYYFPSPSCYPERAVEGEEHFAKGAEILTWFVHLLDRVVMKWPELAKAHVTTWPVKEPFFFRKLRLYAFSKTGVFEADRVAEELLSLDQSGFWDTNVTRELLFLLTDRWEEFSQENQNRIIEHILTGPNHLLYFPEKNIPKQREILAARYARYLELSGCKMSTIHRDQLTAMIKRIPDWNDGWATSVVINWGSGMRTISWTLRR
;
A
#
# COMPACT_ATOMS: atom_id res chain seq x y z
N MET A 1 2.30 18.88 -2.70
CA MET A 1 3.28 18.55 -3.77
C MET A 1 4.37 19.60 -3.83
N ARG A 2 5.64 19.20 -3.99
CA ARG A 2 6.77 20.12 -4.19
C ARG A 2 7.23 20.15 -5.64
N PHE A 3 7.69 21.28 -6.10
CA PHE A 3 8.33 21.44 -7.41
C PHE A 3 9.84 21.29 -7.36
N HIS A 4 10.42 21.49 -6.17
CA HIS A 4 11.87 21.47 -5.93
C HIS A 4 12.14 20.87 -4.53
N PRO A 5 13.27 20.15 -4.30
CA PRO A 5 13.54 19.49 -3.02
C PRO A 5 13.46 20.40 -1.80
N GLU A 6 14.00 21.62 -1.93
CA GLU A 6 14.05 22.62 -0.86
C GLU A 6 12.87 23.61 -0.89
N GLY A 7 11.98 23.46 -1.89
CA GLY A 7 10.84 24.35 -2.07
C GLY A 7 9.69 24.09 -1.10
N PRO A 8 8.78 25.04 -0.94
CA PRO A 8 7.55 24.82 -0.18
C PRO A 8 6.67 23.74 -0.80
N SER A 9 5.93 23.01 0.04
CA SER A 9 4.87 22.10 -0.42
C SER A 9 3.63 22.91 -0.77
N ILE A 10 3.24 22.88 -2.03
CA ILE A 10 2.04 23.56 -2.52
C ILE A 10 0.85 22.59 -2.38
N PRO A 11 -0.24 23.00 -1.69
CA PRO A 11 -1.45 22.18 -1.59
C PRO A 11 -2.03 21.84 -2.97
N ASP A 12 -2.42 20.59 -3.16
CA ASP A 12 -2.93 20.11 -4.46
C ASP A 12 -4.17 20.87 -4.90
N ILE A 13 -5.07 21.19 -3.96
CA ILE A 13 -6.27 21.97 -4.25
C ILE A 13 -5.92 23.35 -4.83
N LEU A 14 -4.83 23.96 -4.39
CA LEU A 14 -4.38 25.26 -4.90
C LEU A 14 -3.93 25.12 -6.36
N LEU A 15 -3.21 24.06 -6.70
CA LEU A 15 -2.77 23.79 -8.08
C LEU A 15 -3.95 23.53 -9.01
N GLU A 16 -4.91 22.71 -8.58
CA GLU A 16 -6.12 22.39 -9.36
C GLU A 16 -7.02 23.61 -9.58
N ARG A 17 -7.18 24.46 -8.57
CA ARG A 17 -7.96 25.68 -8.68
C ARG A 17 -7.27 26.75 -9.50
N CYS A 18 -5.93 26.77 -9.50
CA CYS A 18 -5.16 27.60 -10.41
C CYS A 18 -5.39 27.22 -11.87
N ASP A 19 -5.40 25.93 -12.22
CA ASP A 19 -5.68 25.43 -13.56
C ASP A 19 -7.10 25.82 -14.08
N THR A 20 -8.03 26.09 -13.17
CA THR A 20 -9.38 26.52 -13.49
C THR A 20 -9.59 28.04 -13.43
N GLY A 21 -8.52 28.82 -13.20
CA GLY A 21 -8.59 30.28 -13.06
C GLY A 21 -9.35 30.76 -11.82
N ARG A 22 -9.36 29.96 -10.76
CA ARG A 22 -10.03 30.25 -9.49
C ARG A 22 -9.10 30.68 -8.36
N VAL A 23 -7.87 31.06 -8.70
CA VAL A 23 -6.87 31.56 -7.76
C VAL A 23 -6.52 32.99 -8.09
N VAL A 24 -6.48 33.83 -7.07
CA VAL A 24 -6.05 35.23 -7.16
C VAL A 24 -4.85 35.42 -6.23
N PHE A 25 -3.79 36.01 -6.76
CA PHE A 25 -2.62 36.36 -5.96
C PHE A 25 -2.80 37.79 -5.42
N LEU A 26 -2.72 37.93 -4.09
CA LEU A 26 -2.66 39.23 -3.40
C LEU A 26 -1.21 39.49 -3.01
N CYS A 27 -0.61 40.46 -3.72
CA CYS A 27 0.81 40.75 -3.65
C CYS A 27 1.08 41.99 -2.79
N GLY A 28 2.06 41.87 -1.89
CA GLY A 28 2.56 42.97 -1.08
C GLY A 28 3.97 43.42 -1.45
N ALA A 29 4.55 44.32 -0.68
CA ALA A 29 5.84 44.95 -0.93
C ALA A 29 7.02 43.94 -1.09
N GLY A 30 6.93 42.77 -0.44
CA GLY A 30 7.95 41.73 -0.54
C GLY A 30 8.20 41.19 -1.96
N VAL A 31 7.22 41.31 -2.88
CA VAL A 31 7.39 40.96 -4.30
C VAL A 31 8.25 41.99 -5.02
N SER A 32 8.19 43.27 -4.61
CA SER A 32 8.87 44.37 -5.30
C SER A 32 10.26 44.70 -4.72
N LEU A 33 10.59 44.22 -3.52
CA LEU A 33 11.91 44.37 -2.90
C LEU A 33 13.08 43.91 -3.79
N PRO A 34 13.01 42.71 -4.42
CA PRO A 34 14.10 42.24 -5.31
C PRO A 34 14.33 43.19 -6.51
N SER A 35 13.30 43.89 -6.94
CA SER A 35 13.37 44.89 -8.02
C SER A 35 13.87 46.27 -7.56
N GLY A 36 14.32 46.40 -6.30
CA GLY A 36 14.89 47.65 -5.75
C GLY A 36 13.86 48.67 -5.26
N MET A 37 12.61 48.27 -5.11
CA MET A 37 11.61 49.10 -4.45
C MET A 37 11.88 49.18 -2.96
N PRO A 38 11.63 50.33 -2.29
CA PRO A 38 11.84 50.49 -0.87
C PRO A 38 10.79 49.68 -0.07
N SER A 39 11.19 49.22 1.10
CA SER A 39 10.25 48.75 2.12
C SER A 39 9.42 49.93 2.64
N PHE A 40 8.32 49.63 3.38
CA PHE A 40 7.49 50.71 3.93
C PHE A 40 8.26 51.55 4.96
N VAL A 41 9.17 50.97 5.73
CA VAL A 41 10.09 51.66 6.64
C VAL A 41 11.04 52.60 5.88
N GLU A 42 11.69 52.08 4.83
CA GLU A 42 12.61 52.88 4.01
C GLU A 42 11.89 54.05 3.29
N LEU A 43 10.66 53.83 2.84
CA LEU A 43 9.82 54.85 2.24
C LEU A 43 9.50 55.92 3.26
N THR A 44 9.10 55.53 4.50
CA THR A 44 8.83 56.46 5.61
C THR A 44 10.08 57.27 5.96
N GLN A 45 11.22 56.58 6.08
CA GLN A 45 12.50 57.22 6.33
C GLN A 45 12.84 58.28 5.27
N HIS A 46 12.69 57.95 4.01
CA HIS A 46 12.96 58.88 2.90
C HIS A 46 12.06 60.13 2.97
N VAL A 47 10.78 59.96 3.32
CA VAL A 47 9.86 61.08 3.47
C VAL A 47 10.25 61.98 4.65
N ILE A 48 10.61 61.39 5.77
CA ILE A 48 11.07 62.11 6.98
C ILE A 48 12.38 62.85 6.71
N GLU A 49 13.35 62.20 6.05
CA GLU A 49 14.62 62.84 5.67
C GLU A 49 14.44 64.04 4.75
N TYR A 50 13.45 64.02 3.89
CA TYR A 50 13.16 65.16 3.00
C TYR A 50 12.52 66.29 3.70
N PHE A 51 11.55 66.07 4.61
CA PHE A 51 10.86 67.12 5.33
C PHE A 51 11.64 67.60 6.55
N ASP A 52 12.59 66.89 7.04
CA ASP A 52 13.48 67.20 8.20
C ASP A 52 12.71 67.71 9.41
N PRO A 53 11.73 66.95 9.94
CA PRO A 53 10.96 67.40 11.09
C PRO A 53 11.85 67.63 12.33
N PRO A 54 11.49 68.59 13.22
CA PRO A 54 12.24 68.87 14.47
C PRO A 54 12.48 67.61 15.27
N TYR A 55 13.67 67.52 15.88
CA TYR A 55 14.09 66.30 16.61
C TYR A 55 13.13 65.89 17.76
N ASP A 56 12.46 66.89 18.37
CA ASP A 56 11.47 66.77 19.45
C ASP A 56 10.02 66.67 18.95
N SER A 57 9.81 66.58 17.61
CA SER A 57 8.47 66.44 17.04
C SER A 57 7.83 65.07 17.34
N GLU A 58 6.51 65.04 17.31
CA GLU A 58 5.74 63.78 17.42
C GLU A 58 6.12 62.81 16.33
N ILE A 59 6.40 63.26 15.13
CA ILE A 59 6.85 62.44 14.01
C ILE A 59 8.16 61.74 14.34
N MET A 60 9.17 62.45 14.81
CA MET A 60 10.45 61.86 15.16
C MET A 60 10.37 60.97 16.40
N ALA A 61 9.54 61.34 17.38
CA ALA A 61 9.30 60.46 18.54
C ALA A 61 8.67 59.12 18.17
N ALA A 62 7.74 59.13 17.21
CA ALA A 62 7.10 57.92 16.70
C ALA A 62 8.03 57.05 15.78
N PHE A 63 8.93 57.71 15.02
CA PHE A 63 9.75 56.98 14.02
C PHE A 63 11.07 56.47 14.57
N ARG A 64 11.69 57.08 15.55
CA ARG A 64 12.99 56.66 16.13
C ARG A 64 13.06 55.17 16.53
N PRO A 65 12.03 54.57 17.19
CA PRO A 65 12.05 53.15 17.48
C PRO A 65 12.24 52.29 16.23
N TRP A 66 11.64 52.61 15.08
CA TRP A 66 11.77 51.88 13.81
C TRP A 66 13.21 51.89 13.28
N LEU A 67 14.04 52.87 13.61
CA LEU A 67 15.45 52.94 13.18
C LEU A 67 16.38 52.08 14.04
N HIS A 68 16.05 51.84 15.31
CA HIS A 68 16.91 51.14 16.26
C HIS A 68 16.49 49.67 16.48
N ASP A 69 15.23 49.48 16.71
CA ASP A 69 14.66 48.12 16.94
C ASP A 69 13.16 48.15 16.56
N GLN A 70 12.85 47.55 15.42
CA GLN A 70 11.47 47.52 14.92
C GLN A 70 10.51 46.77 15.86
N SER A 71 11.03 45.89 16.71
CA SER A 71 10.22 45.14 17.70
C SER A 71 9.76 46.04 18.86
N SER A 72 10.45 47.13 19.10
CA SER A 72 10.12 48.14 20.14
C SER A 72 9.23 49.26 19.62
N ALA A 73 8.92 49.29 18.33
CA ALA A 73 8.10 50.35 17.75
C ALA A 73 6.62 50.20 18.10
N ASN A 74 6.08 51.14 18.86
CA ASN A 74 4.68 51.09 19.32
C ASN A 74 3.71 51.85 18.40
N VAL A 75 4.21 52.70 17.52
CA VAL A 75 3.40 53.49 16.59
C VAL A 75 3.51 52.89 15.19
N PRO A 76 2.43 52.43 14.59
CA PRO A 76 2.44 51.88 13.21
C PRO A 76 2.82 52.99 12.19
N LEU A 77 3.46 52.58 11.10
CA LEU A 77 3.95 53.47 10.06
C LEU A 77 2.83 54.28 9.36
N ASP A 78 1.64 53.74 9.23
CA ASP A 78 0.46 54.45 8.71
C ASP A 78 0.03 55.63 9.59
N GLN A 79 0.19 55.51 10.90
CA GLN A 79 -0.04 56.64 11.83
C GLN A 79 1.05 57.71 11.68
N ILE A 80 2.30 57.29 11.43
CA ILE A 80 3.38 58.27 11.16
C ILE A 80 3.08 59.03 9.85
N PHE A 81 2.59 58.34 8.81
CA PHE A 81 2.14 59.02 7.59
C PHE A 81 0.96 59.94 7.82
N ASN A 82 0.06 59.63 8.78
CA ASN A 82 -1.00 60.54 9.16
C ASN A 82 -0.47 61.80 9.78
N LEU A 83 0.53 61.75 10.68
CA LEU A 83 1.21 62.88 11.23
C LEU A 83 1.89 63.70 10.15
N LEU A 84 2.58 63.05 9.20
CA LEU A 84 3.21 63.76 8.07
C LEU A 84 2.18 64.46 7.19
N HIS A 85 1.02 63.86 6.93
CA HIS A 85 -0.07 64.52 6.17
C HIS A 85 -0.65 65.70 6.88
N LEU A 86 -0.77 65.69 8.21
CA LEU A 86 -1.29 66.80 9.00
C LEU A 86 -0.31 67.97 9.05
N GLU A 87 1.00 67.72 9.15
CA GLU A 87 2.03 68.73 9.29
C GLU A 87 2.43 69.34 7.97
N TYR A 88 2.65 68.50 6.90
CA TYR A 88 3.22 68.98 5.63
C TYR A 88 2.22 68.98 4.47
N GLY A 89 1.02 68.51 4.65
CA GLY A 89 0.00 68.41 3.62
C GLY A 89 0.05 67.07 2.86
N LYS A 90 -1.15 66.52 2.64
CA LYS A 90 -1.31 65.19 1.99
C LYS A 90 -0.74 65.18 0.59
N ASP A 91 -0.99 66.19 -0.25
CA ASP A 91 -0.57 66.17 -1.65
C ASP A 91 0.94 66.27 -1.79
N GLU A 92 1.62 67.05 -0.93
CA GLU A 92 3.08 67.17 -0.94
C GLU A 92 3.77 65.92 -0.51
N VAL A 93 3.30 65.25 0.53
CA VAL A 93 3.82 63.95 0.98
C VAL A 93 3.61 62.88 -0.08
N ASN A 94 2.41 62.82 -0.65
CA ASN A 94 2.09 61.82 -1.68
C ASN A 94 2.85 62.06 -2.98
N ALA A 95 3.12 63.31 -3.38
CA ALA A 95 3.97 63.65 -4.52
C ALA A 95 5.40 63.17 -4.31
N LEU A 96 5.95 63.32 -3.10
CA LEU A 96 7.28 62.81 -2.77
C LEU A 96 7.34 61.29 -2.80
N VAL A 97 6.31 60.60 -2.31
CA VAL A 97 6.16 59.16 -2.43
C VAL A 97 6.15 58.71 -3.91
N SER A 98 5.38 59.44 -4.75
CA SER A 98 5.36 59.22 -6.20
C SER A 98 6.75 59.32 -6.84
N LYS A 99 7.47 60.37 -6.47
CA LYS A 99 8.82 60.62 -6.96
C LYS A 99 9.79 59.50 -6.57
N ARG A 100 9.74 59.06 -5.29
CA ARG A 100 10.62 58.00 -4.77
C ARG A 100 10.34 56.64 -5.45
N LEU A 101 9.08 56.31 -5.66
CA LEU A 101 8.68 55.07 -6.31
C LEU A 101 8.82 55.09 -7.82
N GLY A 102 8.76 56.28 -8.42
CA GLY A 102 8.92 56.45 -9.88
C GLY A 102 10.37 56.31 -10.37
N THR A 103 11.36 56.40 -9.47
CA THR A 103 12.79 56.27 -9.79
C THR A 103 13.30 54.84 -9.90
N ALA A 104 12.41 53.86 -10.01
CA ALA A 104 12.77 52.46 -10.15
C ALA A 104 13.64 52.21 -11.41
N ARG A 105 14.64 51.36 -11.26
CA ARG A 105 15.57 50.96 -12.33
C ARG A 105 14.84 50.38 -13.55
N THR A 106 15.33 50.74 -14.74
CA THR A 106 14.81 50.26 -16.03
C THR A 106 15.54 49.04 -16.59
N ASP A 107 16.29 48.29 -15.74
CA ASP A 107 17.06 47.14 -16.17
C ASP A 107 16.16 45.96 -16.53
N ILE A 108 16.56 45.13 -17.46
CA ILE A 108 15.78 44.03 -18.05
C ILE A 108 15.36 42.97 -17.00
N GLU A 109 16.07 42.83 -15.89
CA GLU A 109 15.73 41.90 -14.80
C GLU A 109 14.69 42.42 -13.83
N VAL A 110 14.35 43.69 -13.92
CA VAL A 110 13.32 44.32 -13.07
C VAL A 110 11.95 43.74 -13.38
N GLY A 111 11.30 43.20 -12.36
CA GLY A 111 9.96 42.60 -12.47
C GLY A 111 9.95 41.15 -12.85
N ARG A 112 11.06 40.41 -12.71
CA ARG A 112 11.06 38.93 -12.90
C ARG A 112 10.05 38.24 -12.02
N GLU A 113 10.02 38.57 -10.73
CA GLU A 113 9.08 38.05 -9.74
C GLU A 113 7.63 38.35 -10.13
N HIS A 114 7.38 39.57 -10.62
CA HIS A 114 6.07 39.99 -11.08
C HIS A 114 5.64 39.22 -12.34
N ALA A 115 6.58 38.97 -13.24
CA ALA A 115 6.31 38.20 -14.45
C ALA A 115 5.96 36.73 -14.12
N LEU A 116 6.61 36.10 -13.13
CA LEU A 116 6.29 34.77 -12.66
C LEU A 116 4.87 34.72 -12.09
N ILE A 117 4.53 35.63 -11.19
CA ILE A 117 3.20 35.68 -10.60
C ILE A 117 2.12 35.95 -11.65
N LYS A 118 2.36 36.80 -12.63
CA LYS A 118 1.45 37.00 -13.78
C LYS A 118 1.17 35.70 -14.53
N ARG A 119 2.20 34.92 -14.84
CA ARG A 119 2.06 33.62 -15.50
C ARG A 119 1.22 32.65 -14.70
N ILE A 120 1.51 32.50 -13.39
CA ILE A 120 0.78 31.57 -12.50
C ILE A 120 -0.68 32.02 -12.34
N SER A 121 -0.93 33.32 -12.22
CA SER A 121 -2.28 33.88 -11.97
C SER A 121 -3.15 34.01 -13.21
N SER A 122 -2.63 33.69 -14.38
CA SER A 122 -3.38 33.87 -15.63
C SER A 122 -4.56 32.88 -15.72
N ASN A 123 -5.72 33.43 -16.10
CA ASN A 123 -6.90 32.60 -16.37
C ASN A 123 -6.73 31.80 -17.67
N GLN A 124 -7.72 31.02 -18.04
CA GLN A 124 -7.69 30.20 -19.26
C GLN A 124 -7.58 31.03 -20.55
N SER A 125 -7.87 32.33 -20.49
CA SER A 125 -7.71 33.27 -21.62
C SER A 125 -6.34 33.97 -21.60
N GLY A 126 -5.45 33.62 -20.69
CA GLY A 126 -4.12 34.23 -20.55
C GLY A 126 -4.14 35.61 -19.89
N VAL A 127 -5.24 36.01 -19.26
CA VAL A 127 -5.35 37.28 -18.57
C VAL A 127 -5.01 37.11 -17.10
N PRO A 128 -4.05 37.90 -16.54
CA PRO A 128 -3.65 37.75 -15.15
C PRO A 128 -4.77 38.19 -14.18
N GLN A 129 -4.86 37.53 -13.03
CA GLN A 129 -5.83 37.76 -11.97
C GLN A 129 -5.07 38.17 -10.70
N ILE A 130 -4.72 39.44 -10.61
CA ILE A 130 -3.83 39.95 -9.53
C ILE A 130 -4.52 41.03 -8.73
N VAL A 131 -4.38 41.00 -7.43
CA VAL A 131 -4.64 42.07 -6.48
C VAL A 131 -3.31 42.48 -5.86
N THR A 132 -3.04 43.75 -5.77
CA THR A 132 -1.82 44.24 -5.10
C THR A 132 -2.10 45.41 -4.18
N THR A 133 -1.39 45.42 -3.04
CA THR A 133 -1.36 46.57 -2.12
C THR A 133 -0.24 47.55 -2.50
N ASN A 134 0.65 47.16 -3.41
CA ASN A 134 1.76 48.00 -3.87
C ASN A 134 1.27 49.11 -4.78
N PHE A 135 1.94 50.26 -4.72
CA PHE A 135 1.66 51.40 -5.57
C PHE A 135 2.41 51.30 -6.91
N ASP A 136 3.53 50.55 -6.97
CA ASP A 136 4.41 50.46 -8.12
C ASP A 136 3.71 49.86 -9.35
N ARG A 137 4.32 50.05 -10.53
CA ARG A 137 3.80 49.57 -11.82
C ARG A 137 4.53 48.34 -12.32
N LEU A 138 5.25 47.59 -11.49
CA LEU A 138 6.11 46.48 -11.94
C LEU A 138 5.31 45.35 -12.58
N PHE A 139 4.05 45.16 -12.18
CA PHE A 139 3.16 44.21 -12.85
C PHE A 139 2.79 44.63 -14.29
N GLU A 140 3.01 45.90 -14.68
CA GLU A 140 2.71 46.43 -16.00
C GLU A 140 3.91 46.38 -16.96
N VAL A 141 5.11 46.06 -16.44
CA VAL A 141 6.35 45.97 -17.25
C VAL A 141 6.22 44.85 -18.27
N ASN A 142 6.72 45.08 -19.48
CA ASN A 142 6.78 44.15 -20.61
C ASN A 142 5.41 43.69 -21.20
N GLN A 143 4.34 44.45 -20.98
CA GLN A 143 3.07 44.23 -21.68
C GLN A 143 2.72 45.36 -22.62
N ALA A 144 2.18 45.01 -23.79
CA ALA A 144 1.58 46.03 -24.66
C ALA A 144 0.49 46.76 -23.87
N GLN A 145 0.60 48.07 -23.75
CA GLN A 145 -0.20 48.91 -22.84
C GLN A 145 -1.72 48.79 -23.05
N ASP A 146 -2.16 48.28 -24.18
CA ASP A 146 -3.55 48.40 -24.64
C ASP A 146 -4.48 47.27 -24.14
N ASN A 147 -3.94 46.15 -23.64
CA ASN A 147 -4.77 44.95 -23.32
C ASN A 147 -4.88 44.57 -21.85
N LEU A 148 -4.28 45.36 -20.92
CA LEU A 148 -4.30 45.08 -19.49
C LEU A 148 -5.28 45.99 -18.77
N THR A 149 -6.36 45.43 -18.24
CA THR A 149 -7.31 46.16 -17.42
C THR A 149 -6.68 46.50 -16.04
N ARG A 150 -6.86 47.73 -15.60
CA ARG A 150 -6.34 48.21 -14.34
C ARG A 150 -7.46 48.80 -13.50
N TYR A 151 -7.63 48.27 -12.32
CA TYR A 151 -8.61 48.77 -11.39
C TYR A 151 -7.93 49.51 -10.26
N VAL A 152 -8.43 50.68 -9.95
CA VAL A 152 -7.91 51.56 -8.90
C VAL A 152 -9.07 52.02 -8.00
N PRO A 153 -8.80 52.32 -6.70
CA PRO A 153 -9.84 52.78 -5.78
C PRO A 153 -10.57 54.01 -6.29
N PRO A 154 -11.88 54.15 -6.08
CA PRO A 154 -12.79 53.17 -5.51
C PRO A 154 -13.45 52.23 -6.54
N ALA A 155 -13.00 52.24 -7.78
CA ALA A 155 -13.57 51.48 -8.89
C ALA A 155 -12.89 50.09 -8.99
N PHE A 156 -13.53 49.06 -8.44
CA PHE A 156 -13.06 47.67 -8.48
C PHE A 156 -13.86 46.78 -9.43
N PRO A 157 -13.33 45.62 -9.79
CA PRO A 157 -14.07 44.64 -10.55
C PRO A 157 -15.39 44.30 -9.85
N ASN A 158 -16.48 44.30 -10.58
CA ASN A 158 -17.74 43.85 -10.02
C ASN A 158 -17.77 42.31 -10.02
N LEU A 159 -17.55 41.69 -8.87
CA LEU A 159 -17.57 40.24 -8.71
C LEU A 159 -18.97 39.63 -8.58
N ASN A 160 -20.01 40.47 -8.59
CA ASN A 160 -21.39 39.99 -8.65
C ASN A 160 -21.72 39.46 -10.06
N PHE A 161 -22.65 38.50 -10.16
CA PHE A 161 -23.16 37.98 -11.42
C PHE A 161 -22.15 37.26 -12.35
N GLY A 162 -21.12 36.59 -11.80
CA GLY A 162 -20.26 35.68 -12.59
C GLY A 162 -19.17 36.36 -13.39
N SER A 163 -18.94 37.66 -13.21
CA SER A 163 -17.76 38.33 -13.73
C SER A 163 -16.48 37.82 -13.08
N THR A 164 -15.40 37.73 -13.86
CA THR A 164 -14.06 37.32 -13.41
C THR A 164 -13.19 38.53 -13.21
N ILE A 165 -12.15 38.39 -12.33
CA ILE A 165 -11.08 39.37 -12.28
C ILE A 165 -10.26 39.25 -13.55
N GLU A 166 -10.16 40.33 -14.32
CA GLU A 166 -9.37 40.39 -15.51
C GLU A 166 -8.39 41.55 -15.44
N GLY A 167 -7.14 41.30 -15.14
CA GLY A 167 -6.09 42.29 -15.03
C GLY A 167 -5.56 42.48 -13.61
N ILE A 168 -5.19 43.72 -13.29
CA ILE A 168 -4.54 44.08 -12.04
C ILE A 168 -5.45 45.02 -11.24
N THR A 169 -5.70 44.64 -9.98
CA THR A 169 -6.45 45.48 -9.04
C THR A 169 -5.49 46.07 -8.00
N TYR A 170 -5.32 47.37 -8.03
CA TYR A 170 -4.51 48.12 -7.06
C TYR A 170 -5.36 48.48 -5.85
N LEU A 171 -5.25 47.69 -4.78
CA LEU A 171 -6.13 47.83 -3.61
C LEU A 171 -5.88 49.13 -2.85
N HIS A 172 -4.65 49.61 -2.80
CA HIS A 172 -4.29 50.82 -2.04
C HIS A 172 -3.93 52.03 -2.94
N GLY A 173 -4.16 51.90 -4.24
CA GLY A 173 -3.83 52.96 -5.22
C GLY A 173 -2.66 52.56 -6.11
N ARG A 174 -2.55 53.28 -7.23
CA ARG A 174 -1.54 53.02 -8.27
C ARG A 174 -0.68 54.25 -8.47
N LEU A 175 0.61 54.06 -8.68
CA LEU A 175 1.57 55.10 -8.90
C LEU A 175 1.13 56.00 -10.07
N VAL A 176 0.99 57.29 -9.81
CA VAL A 176 0.78 58.34 -10.80
C VAL A 176 2.05 59.15 -11.01
N ASP A 177 2.13 59.93 -12.08
CA ASP A 177 3.28 60.78 -12.32
C ASP A 177 3.42 61.81 -11.21
N GLU A 178 4.66 62.19 -10.86
CA GLU A 178 4.96 63.10 -9.77
C GLU A 178 4.25 64.49 -9.91
N ASN A 179 3.97 64.89 -11.13
CA ASN A 179 3.29 66.14 -11.46
C ASN A 179 1.76 66.01 -11.53
N ALA A 180 1.20 64.85 -11.18
CA ALA A 180 -0.25 64.70 -11.16
C ALA A 180 -0.89 65.62 -10.11
N VAL A 181 -2.11 66.10 -10.41
CA VAL A 181 -2.86 66.97 -9.48
C VAL A 181 -3.40 66.23 -8.28
N ASN A 182 -3.51 64.88 -8.37
CA ASN A 182 -4.05 64.06 -7.30
C ASN A 182 -3.27 62.76 -7.20
N HIS A 183 -2.88 62.36 -5.99
CA HIS A 183 -2.14 61.15 -5.64
C HIS A 183 -3.00 60.26 -4.72
N PRO A 184 -3.90 59.45 -5.24
CA PRO A 184 -4.91 58.73 -4.47
C PRO A 184 -4.34 57.44 -3.84
N TYR A 185 -3.47 57.58 -2.83
CA TYR A 185 -2.89 56.46 -2.11
C TYR A 185 -3.61 56.22 -0.80
N VAL A 186 -3.73 54.96 -0.41
CA VAL A 186 -4.10 54.50 0.93
C VAL A 186 -2.79 54.31 1.70
N LEU A 187 -2.34 55.40 2.35
CA LEU A 187 -1.01 55.47 2.94
C LEU A 187 -1.05 55.74 4.44
N SER A 188 -1.91 56.65 4.86
CA SER A 188 -2.08 57.06 6.25
C SER A 188 -3.19 56.28 6.96
N SER A 189 -3.18 56.28 8.30
CA SER A 189 -4.24 55.64 9.09
C SER A 189 -5.63 56.21 8.76
N ALA A 190 -5.72 57.48 8.42
CA ALA A 190 -6.97 58.11 7.95
C ALA A 190 -7.43 57.51 6.61
N ASP A 191 -6.51 57.24 5.67
CA ASP A 191 -6.82 56.61 4.38
C ASP A 191 -7.26 55.15 4.58
N PHE A 192 -6.59 54.40 5.45
CA PHE A 192 -6.99 53.04 5.84
C PHE A 192 -8.38 53.03 6.49
N GLY A 193 -8.64 53.99 7.39
CA GLY A 193 -9.96 54.17 8.00
C GLY A 193 -11.07 54.38 6.99
N ARG A 194 -10.81 55.17 5.93
CA ARG A 194 -11.77 55.35 4.82
C ARG A 194 -11.96 54.07 4.03
N ALA A 195 -10.86 53.46 3.60
CA ALA A 195 -10.89 52.28 2.72
C ALA A 195 -11.57 51.06 3.34
N TYR A 196 -11.30 50.81 4.62
CA TYR A 196 -11.72 49.60 5.30
C TYR A 196 -12.93 49.79 6.23
N LEU A 197 -13.19 50.98 6.75
CA LEU A 197 -14.22 51.23 7.77
C LEU A 197 -15.35 52.14 7.25
N SER A 198 -15.08 53.46 7.06
CA SER A 198 -16.15 54.42 6.81
C SER A 198 -16.80 54.29 5.42
N GLU A 199 -16.02 54.17 4.38
CA GLU A 199 -16.49 53.90 3.03
C GLU A 199 -16.53 52.41 2.78
N GLY A 200 -15.62 51.62 3.40
CA GLY A 200 -15.62 50.13 3.44
C GLY A 200 -15.42 49.43 2.12
N TRP A 201 -14.99 50.10 1.05
CA TRP A 201 -14.88 49.51 -0.29
C TRP A 201 -13.83 48.41 -0.35
N ALA A 202 -12.71 48.52 0.37
CA ALA A 202 -11.67 47.50 0.41
C ALA A 202 -12.17 46.24 1.15
N THR A 203 -12.85 46.41 2.28
CA THR A 203 -13.49 45.32 3.02
C THR A 203 -14.50 44.55 2.18
N ASN A 204 -15.41 45.30 1.49
CA ASN A 204 -16.42 44.68 0.66
C ASN A 204 -15.80 43.93 -0.52
N PHE A 205 -14.77 44.45 -1.15
CA PHE A 205 -14.05 43.78 -2.23
C PHE A 205 -13.37 42.51 -1.75
N ILE A 206 -12.64 42.54 -0.61
CA ILE A 206 -11.96 41.32 -0.08
C ILE A 206 -12.97 40.26 0.30
N LYS A 207 -14.11 40.61 0.90
CA LYS A 207 -15.18 39.62 1.19
C LYS A 207 -15.71 38.94 -0.07
N LEU A 208 -16.07 39.70 -1.11
CA LEU A 208 -16.51 39.16 -2.37
C LEU A 208 -15.42 38.30 -3.07
N LEU A 209 -14.16 38.69 -2.92
CA LEU A 209 -13.02 37.95 -3.44
C LEU A 209 -12.92 36.55 -2.78
N LEU A 210 -12.99 36.49 -1.45
CA LEU A 210 -12.92 35.23 -0.70
C LEU A 210 -14.13 34.31 -0.90
N GLU A 211 -15.29 34.85 -1.26
CA GLU A 211 -16.46 34.04 -1.59
C GLU A 211 -16.29 33.25 -2.90
N ARG A 212 -15.47 33.75 -3.83
CA ARG A 212 -15.39 33.22 -5.19
C ARG A 212 -14.05 32.58 -5.57
N TYR A 213 -12.98 33.07 -4.97
CA TYR A 213 -11.61 32.69 -5.30
C TYR A 213 -10.89 32.13 -4.08
N ILE A 214 -9.87 31.36 -4.37
CA ILE A 214 -8.79 31.12 -3.41
C ILE A 214 -7.82 32.28 -3.53
N VAL A 215 -7.51 32.92 -2.41
CA VAL A 215 -6.58 34.04 -2.34
C VAL A 215 -5.25 33.57 -1.79
N VAL A 216 -4.15 33.92 -2.47
CA VAL A 216 -2.79 33.54 -2.08
C VAL A 216 -2.01 34.83 -1.79
N LEU A 217 -1.60 35.02 -0.54
CA LEU A 217 -0.79 36.13 -0.11
C LEU A 217 0.68 35.85 -0.45
N VAL A 218 1.31 36.75 -1.22
CA VAL A 218 2.72 36.67 -1.58
C VAL A 218 3.43 37.97 -1.29
N GLY A 219 4.48 37.93 -0.48
CA GLY A 219 5.20 39.13 -0.05
C GLY A 219 4.37 40.14 0.75
N TYR A 220 3.27 39.65 1.34
CA TYR A 220 2.34 40.45 2.15
C TYR A 220 2.07 39.75 3.48
N GLN A 221 2.37 40.43 4.58
CA GLN A 221 2.24 39.83 5.92
C GLN A 221 0.90 40.11 6.60
N ALA A 222 0.04 40.92 5.97
CA ALA A 222 -1.28 41.31 6.51
C ALA A 222 -1.21 41.84 7.96
N GLU A 223 -0.18 42.65 8.25
CA GLU A 223 0.01 43.23 9.58
C GLU A 223 -0.62 44.64 9.71
N ASP A 224 -1.06 45.19 8.59
CA ASP A 224 -1.85 46.44 8.61
C ASP A 224 -3.07 46.23 9.52
N PRO A 225 -3.26 47.05 10.57
CA PRO A 225 -4.28 46.81 11.59
C PRO A 225 -5.69 46.54 11.03
N PRO A 226 -6.21 47.31 10.05
CA PRO A 226 -7.53 47.07 9.50
C PRO A 226 -7.67 45.74 8.77
N VAL A 227 -6.62 45.31 8.05
CA VAL A 227 -6.61 44.02 7.33
C VAL A 227 -6.53 42.85 8.32
N LYS A 228 -5.68 42.98 9.34
CA LYS A 228 -5.57 41.99 10.43
C LYS A 228 -6.91 41.77 11.13
N TYR A 229 -7.56 42.85 11.53
CA TYR A 229 -8.88 42.78 12.19
C TYR A 229 -9.95 42.22 11.27
N LEU A 230 -9.92 42.57 9.97
CA LEU A 230 -10.84 42.00 9.00
C LEU A 230 -10.66 40.47 8.91
N LEU A 231 -9.44 39.95 8.76
CA LEU A 231 -9.16 38.54 8.67
C LEU A 231 -9.54 37.77 9.95
N GLN A 232 -9.20 38.34 11.11
CA GLN A 232 -9.59 37.79 12.42
C GLN A 232 -11.12 37.73 12.57
N GLY A 233 -11.83 38.80 12.18
CA GLY A 233 -13.30 38.84 12.21
C GLY A 233 -13.93 37.79 11.30
N LEU A 234 -13.41 37.63 10.07
CA LEU A 234 -13.88 36.59 9.14
C LEU A 234 -13.63 35.18 9.68
N ASN A 235 -12.52 34.94 10.36
CA ASN A 235 -12.20 33.64 10.97
C ASN A 235 -13.11 33.32 12.16
N HIS A 236 -13.50 34.36 12.96
CA HIS A 236 -14.33 34.17 14.16
C HIS A 236 -15.74 33.67 13.84
N ASP A 237 -16.34 34.17 12.78
CA ASP A 237 -17.72 33.83 12.42
C ASP A 237 -17.91 32.41 11.87
N GLY A 238 -16.82 31.67 11.59
CA GLY A 238 -16.85 30.32 11.03
C GLY A 238 -17.54 30.21 9.66
N GLN A 239 -17.83 31.35 9.03
CA GLN A 239 -18.52 31.45 7.74
C GLN A 239 -17.57 31.25 6.56
N TYR A 240 -16.27 31.34 6.80
CA TYR A 240 -15.25 31.23 5.78
C TYR A 240 -14.48 29.91 5.91
N ASP A 241 -14.41 29.23 4.80
CA ASP A 241 -13.58 28.03 4.67
C ASP A 241 -12.09 28.44 4.65
N ARG A 242 -11.33 27.98 5.64
CA ARG A 242 -9.89 28.23 5.75
C ARG A 242 -9.10 27.74 4.54
N SER A 243 -9.64 26.82 3.76
CA SER A 243 -9.04 26.34 2.53
C SER A 243 -9.06 27.38 1.39
N ARG A 244 -9.59 28.59 1.61
CA ARG A 244 -9.66 29.65 0.61
C ARG A 244 -8.64 30.77 0.75
N LEU A 245 -7.84 30.78 1.82
CA LEU A 245 -6.84 31.81 2.03
C LEU A 245 -5.50 31.17 2.42
N TYR A 246 -4.51 31.39 1.60
CA TYR A 246 -3.14 30.92 1.79
C TYR A 246 -2.16 32.08 1.90
N ALA A 247 -1.04 31.83 2.61
CA ALA A 247 0.05 32.80 2.70
C ALA A 247 1.40 32.09 2.59
N PHE A 248 2.26 32.58 1.71
CA PHE A 248 3.67 32.19 1.74
C PHE A 248 4.39 33.01 2.82
N ASP A 249 5.02 32.31 3.78
CA ASP A 249 5.81 32.96 4.79
C ASP A 249 7.10 32.18 5.10
N ARG A 250 8.14 32.91 5.49
CA ARG A 250 9.47 32.36 5.72
C ARG A 250 9.64 31.92 7.16
N GLY A 251 10.04 30.67 7.38
CA GLY A 251 10.37 30.16 8.70
C GLY A 251 10.05 28.67 8.86
N LEU A 252 10.10 28.19 10.11
CA LEU A 252 9.69 26.82 10.43
C LEU A 252 8.16 26.68 10.31
N ALA A 253 7.71 25.54 9.82
CA ALA A 253 6.29 25.31 9.54
C ALA A 253 5.40 25.55 10.77
N GLU A 254 5.81 25.08 11.94
CA GLU A 254 5.05 25.21 13.20
C GLU A 254 4.90 26.69 13.64
N ASP A 255 5.98 27.45 13.54
CA ASP A 255 5.97 28.87 13.93
C ASP A 255 5.09 29.70 12.99
N ILE A 256 5.23 29.43 11.70
CA ILE A 256 4.45 30.10 10.64
C ILE A 256 2.98 29.73 10.74
N GLU A 257 2.64 28.47 10.96
CA GLU A 257 1.26 28.06 11.18
C GLU A 257 0.66 28.73 12.42
N ALA A 258 1.39 28.79 13.52
CA ALA A 258 0.94 29.49 14.73
C ALA A 258 0.67 30.97 14.47
N LYS A 259 1.54 31.66 13.71
CA LYS A 259 1.40 33.10 13.34
C LYS A 259 0.13 33.36 12.53
N TRP A 260 -0.26 32.46 11.62
CA TRP A 260 -1.38 32.67 10.70
C TRP A 260 -2.71 32.07 11.17
N ARG A 261 -2.70 31.22 12.19
CA ARG A 261 -3.86 30.50 12.68
C ARG A 261 -5.00 31.38 13.15
N ASP A 262 -4.71 32.46 13.88
CA ASP A 262 -5.70 33.40 14.40
C ASP A 262 -6.37 34.23 13.30
N ARG A 263 -5.72 34.35 12.15
CA ARG A 263 -6.21 35.09 10.96
C ARG A 263 -7.01 34.20 10.01
N GLY A 264 -7.13 32.86 10.30
CA GLY A 264 -7.82 31.92 9.43
C GLY A 264 -7.12 31.65 8.09
N VAL A 265 -5.80 31.86 8.04
CA VAL A 265 -4.98 31.68 6.85
C VAL A 265 -4.23 30.38 6.94
N THR A 266 -4.22 29.58 5.87
CA THR A 266 -3.38 28.39 5.74
C THR A 266 -1.98 28.81 5.28
N ALA A 267 -1.00 28.58 6.14
CA ALA A 267 0.37 28.99 5.87
C ALA A 267 1.11 27.97 4.98
N ILE A 268 1.89 28.49 4.02
CA ILE A 268 2.83 27.73 3.19
C ILE A 268 4.23 28.20 3.58
N ALA A 269 4.86 27.42 4.47
CA ALA A 269 6.18 27.75 4.98
C ALA A 269 7.28 27.46 3.94
N TYR A 270 8.29 28.34 3.84
CA TYR A 270 9.47 28.15 3.02
C TYR A 270 10.76 28.53 3.77
N SER A 271 11.88 27.90 3.41
CA SER A 271 13.17 28.10 4.08
C SER A 271 13.82 29.44 3.74
N ASP A 272 13.90 29.74 2.45
CA ASP A 272 14.56 30.95 1.94
C ASP A 272 13.90 31.48 0.65
N HIS A 273 14.16 32.70 0.32
CA HIS A 273 13.57 33.33 -0.88
C HIS A 273 13.99 32.67 -2.21
N PRO A 274 15.26 32.26 -2.43
CA PRO A 274 15.63 31.55 -3.63
C PRO A 274 14.83 30.26 -3.85
N ALA A 275 14.57 29.44 -2.80
CA ALA A 275 13.77 28.24 -2.89
C ALA A 275 12.32 28.55 -3.25
N LEU A 276 11.73 29.61 -2.67
CA LEU A 276 10.41 30.09 -3.04
C LEU A 276 10.33 30.45 -4.53
N TRP A 277 11.24 31.31 -5.00
CA TRP A 277 11.20 31.78 -6.39
C TRP A 277 11.45 30.68 -7.41
N LYS A 278 12.33 29.71 -7.12
CA LYS A 278 12.49 28.52 -7.96
C LYS A 278 11.20 27.69 -8.02
N THR A 279 10.51 27.56 -6.88
CA THR A 279 9.23 26.84 -6.85
C THR A 279 8.17 27.57 -7.69
N LEU A 280 8.08 28.91 -7.57
CA LEU A 280 7.13 29.70 -8.36
C LEU A 280 7.48 29.70 -9.85
N GLU A 281 8.77 29.64 -10.22
CA GLU A 281 9.22 29.48 -11.62
C GLU A 281 8.75 28.15 -12.20
N ALA A 282 8.96 27.04 -11.49
CA ALA A 282 8.49 25.73 -11.92
C ALA A 282 6.96 25.63 -11.94
N TRP A 283 6.27 26.32 -11.01
CA TRP A 283 4.82 26.42 -11.05
C TRP A 283 4.34 27.23 -12.26
N ALA A 284 5.03 28.33 -12.60
CA ALA A 284 4.71 29.12 -13.80
C ALA A 284 4.87 28.28 -15.08
N GLU A 285 5.94 27.48 -15.19
CA GLU A 285 6.13 26.54 -16.30
C GLU A 285 4.97 25.55 -16.43
N ARG A 286 4.50 24.99 -15.29
CA ARG A 286 3.32 24.13 -15.24
C ARG A 286 2.05 24.88 -15.67
N ALA A 287 1.88 26.13 -15.23
CA ALA A 287 0.70 26.94 -15.53
C ALA A 287 0.61 27.33 -17.00
N ASP A 288 1.74 27.56 -17.66
CA ASP A 288 1.80 27.89 -19.09
C ASP A 288 1.28 26.75 -19.99
N ASP A 289 1.62 25.51 -19.65
CA ASP A 289 1.14 24.33 -20.38
C ASP A 289 0.97 23.11 -19.44
N PRO A 290 -0.15 23.05 -18.71
CA PRO A 290 -0.42 21.96 -17.78
C PRO A 290 -0.48 20.56 -18.45
N ARG A 291 -0.79 20.51 -19.73
CA ARG A 291 -0.86 19.24 -20.48
C ARG A 291 0.56 18.71 -20.75
N ARG A 292 1.43 19.57 -21.22
CA ARG A 292 2.84 19.23 -21.48
C ARG A 292 3.56 18.85 -20.19
N TRP A 293 3.32 19.60 -19.12
CA TRP A 293 3.88 19.30 -17.81
C TRP A 293 3.42 17.91 -17.32
N ARG A 294 2.11 17.61 -17.35
CA ARG A 294 1.59 16.30 -16.98
C ARG A 294 2.21 15.18 -17.82
N ALA A 295 2.34 15.37 -19.13
CA ALA A 295 2.97 14.38 -20.01
C ALA A 295 4.43 14.12 -19.63
N SER A 296 5.20 15.17 -19.27
CA SER A 296 6.59 15.03 -18.85
C SER A 296 6.74 14.26 -17.53
N ILE A 297 5.84 14.50 -16.57
CA ILE A 297 5.83 13.75 -15.30
C ILE A 297 5.42 12.29 -15.51
N ILE A 298 4.40 12.04 -16.34
CA ILE A 298 3.98 10.66 -16.66
C ILE A 298 5.12 9.91 -17.37
N ALA A 299 5.89 10.57 -18.23
CA ALA A 299 7.05 9.93 -18.84
C ALA A 299 8.09 9.44 -17.82
N LYS A 300 8.26 10.14 -16.68
CA LYS A 300 9.14 9.69 -15.59
C LYS A 300 8.64 8.39 -14.94
N SER A 301 7.32 8.09 -15.01
CA SER A 301 6.77 6.87 -14.44
C SER A 301 7.25 5.57 -15.09
N GLN A 302 7.90 5.67 -16.24
CA GLN A 302 8.54 4.52 -16.92
C GLN A 302 9.81 4.05 -16.20
N GLN A 303 10.40 4.90 -15.37
CA GLN A 303 11.56 4.58 -14.56
C GLN A 303 11.15 3.90 -13.26
N ASP A 304 12.09 3.14 -12.69
CA ASP A 304 11.97 2.62 -11.33
C ASP A 304 11.78 3.80 -10.35
N PRO A 305 10.71 3.82 -9.54
CA PRO A 305 10.48 4.93 -8.61
C PRO A 305 11.61 5.15 -7.60
N LYS A 306 12.44 4.13 -7.32
CA LYS A 306 13.59 4.23 -6.41
C LYS A 306 14.67 5.20 -6.88
N VAL A 307 14.79 5.41 -8.20
CA VAL A 307 15.79 6.36 -8.74
C VAL A 307 15.29 7.80 -8.75
N LEU A 308 14.02 8.03 -8.47
CA LEU A 308 13.43 9.36 -8.42
C LEU A 308 13.46 9.92 -7.00
N ALA A 309 13.62 11.24 -6.90
CA ALA A 309 13.54 11.91 -5.61
C ALA A 309 12.09 11.90 -5.05
N PRO A 310 11.90 12.00 -3.72
CA PRO A 310 10.57 12.00 -3.11
C PRO A 310 9.61 13.04 -3.70
N TYR A 311 10.09 14.26 -4.00
CA TYR A 311 9.25 15.30 -4.62
C TYR A 311 8.84 14.95 -6.05
N GLU A 312 9.65 14.22 -6.81
CA GLU A 312 9.30 13.76 -8.17
C GLU A 312 8.23 12.66 -8.11
N ARG A 313 8.35 11.75 -7.12
CA ARG A 313 7.29 10.79 -6.83
C ARG A 313 6.01 11.50 -6.40
N GLY A 314 6.11 12.56 -5.59
CA GLY A 314 4.99 13.41 -5.17
C GLY A 314 4.30 14.11 -6.33
N GLN A 315 5.02 14.54 -7.35
CA GLN A 315 4.44 15.13 -8.58
C GLN A 315 3.58 14.12 -9.34
N LEU A 316 4.06 12.87 -9.46
CA LEU A 316 3.24 11.82 -10.08
C LEU A 316 2.04 11.46 -9.23
N ALA A 317 2.21 11.34 -7.90
CA ALA A 317 1.11 11.10 -6.98
C ALA A 317 0.01 12.17 -7.11
N HIS A 318 0.38 13.46 -7.19
CA HIS A 318 -0.55 14.55 -7.47
C HIS A 318 -1.38 14.32 -8.74
N ILE A 319 -0.73 13.90 -9.82
CA ILE A 319 -1.42 13.60 -11.08
C ILE A 319 -2.40 12.42 -10.89
N LEU A 320 -1.98 11.36 -10.21
CA LEU A 320 -2.77 10.14 -10.00
C LEU A 320 -3.98 10.33 -9.08
N ARG A 321 -4.02 11.42 -8.32
CA ARG A 321 -5.18 11.82 -7.52
C ARG A 321 -6.39 12.20 -8.39
N THR A 322 -6.19 12.48 -9.67
CA THR A 322 -7.26 12.86 -10.60
C THR A 322 -7.63 11.72 -11.55
N THR A 323 -8.90 11.64 -11.94
CA THR A 323 -9.38 10.65 -12.95
C THR A 323 -8.64 10.76 -14.28
N GLN A 324 -8.41 12.00 -14.73
CA GLN A 324 -7.69 12.23 -15.99
C GLN A 324 -6.22 11.82 -15.91
N GLY A 325 -5.58 12.08 -14.78
CA GLY A 325 -4.20 11.67 -14.55
C GLY A 325 -4.03 10.14 -14.50
N ALA A 326 -4.91 9.46 -13.75
CA ALA A 326 -4.94 7.99 -13.72
C ALA A 326 -5.17 7.37 -15.10
N LYS A 327 -6.04 8.00 -15.93
CA LYS A 327 -6.23 7.60 -17.32
C LYS A 327 -4.94 7.71 -18.12
N LEU A 328 -4.31 8.89 -18.13
CA LEU A 328 -3.07 9.13 -18.87
C LEU A 328 -1.95 8.18 -18.43
N PHE A 329 -1.83 7.91 -17.14
CA PHE A 329 -0.89 6.94 -16.59
C PHE A 329 -1.15 5.53 -17.12
N SER A 330 -2.39 5.08 -17.11
CA SER A 330 -2.76 3.73 -17.56
C SER A 330 -2.63 3.52 -19.07
N GLU A 331 -2.67 4.61 -19.84
CA GLU A 331 -2.56 4.63 -21.31
C GLU A 331 -1.13 4.95 -21.79
N ALA A 332 -0.20 5.25 -20.87
CA ALA A 332 1.16 5.63 -21.21
C ALA A 332 1.92 4.52 -21.95
N VAL A 333 2.75 4.92 -22.93
CA VAL A 333 3.60 4.03 -23.72
C VAL A 333 5.02 4.60 -23.73
N PRO A 334 6.03 3.85 -23.27
CA PRO A 334 5.98 2.55 -22.60
C PRO A 334 5.13 2.55 -21.32
N LEU A 335 4.74 1.35 -20.87
CA LEU A 335 3.94 1.19 -19.65
C LEU A 335 4.72 1.68 -18.42
N PRO A 336 4.07 2.36 -17.45
CA PRO A 336 4.68 2.72 -16.18
C PRO A 336 5.26 1.53 -15.43
N HIS A 337 6.40 1.77 -14.74
CA HIS A 337 7.11 0.72 -14.02
C HIS A 337 6.23 0.07 -12.94
N PRO A 338 6.24 -1.27 -12.79
CA PRO A 338 5.35 -1.96 -11.86
C PRO A 338 5.50 -1.55 -10.39
N GLU A 339 6.69 -1.17 -9.96
CA GLU A 339 6.95 -0.74 -8.59
C GLU A 339 6.27 0.60 -8.20
N TRP A 340 5.66 1.31 -9.14
CA TRP A 340 4.76 2.42 -8.78
C TRP A 340 3.59 1.98 -7.91
N LEU A 341 3.27 0.68 -7.92
CA LEU A 341 2.30 0.11 -6.99
C LEU A 341 2.72 0.32 -5.53
N CYS A 342 4.03 0.22 -5.25
CA CYS A 342 4.59 0.45 -3.91
C CYS A 342 4.50 1.92 -3.48
N VAL A 343 4.64 2.85 -4.42
CA VAL A 343 4.44 4.28 -4.18
C VAL A 343 2.96 4.60 -3.94
N MET A 344 2.05 3.98 -4.69
CA MET A 344 0.61 4.22 -4.55
C MET A 344 0.04 3.68 -3.23
N ASP A 345 0.61 2.59 -2.71
CA ASP A 345 0.15 1.92 -1.51
C ASP A 345 0.83 2.49 -0.26
N ALA A 346 0.12 3.33 0.49
CA ALA A 346 0.63 3.94 1.71
C ALA A 346 1.13 2.92 2.74
N ASN A 347 0.49 1.74 2.81
CA ASN A 347 0.89 0.69 3.76
C ASN A 347 2.26 0.10 3.42
N ILE A 348 2.65 0.13 2.15
CA ILE A 348 3.99 -0.34 1.72
C ILE A 348 5.02 0.75 1.95
N ARG A 349 4.81 1.97 1.45
CA ARG A 349 5.81 3.04 1.54
C ARG A 349 6.05 3.55 2.97
N SER A 350 5.05 3.38 3.86
CA SER A 350 5.16 3.75 5.28
C SER A 350 5.50 2.57 6.20
N ALA A 351 5.79 1.40 5.64
CA ALA A 351 6.10 0.22 6.43
C ALA A 351 7.41 0.41 7.20
N LYS A 352 7.35 0.34 8.53
CA LYS A 352 8.55 0.35 9.37
C LYS A 352 9.16 -1.04 9.40
N GLN A 353 10.47 -1.12 9.26
CA GLN A 353 11.20 -2.37 9.42
C GLN A 353 11.03 -2.91 10.84
N LYS A 354 10.51 -4.12 10.96
CA LYS A 354 10.61 -4.88 12.19
C LYS A 354 12.01 -5.49 12.27
N LYS A 355 12.87 -5.00 13.16
CA LYS A 355 14.14 -5.66 13.46
C LYS A 355 13.83 -7.11 13.85
N ARG A 356 14.49 -8.06 13.20
CA ARG A 356 14.36 -9.48 13.56
C ARG A 356 14.88 -9.68 14.98
N TYR A 357 14.11 -10.35 15.79
CA TYR A 357 14.47 -10.68 17.20
C TYR A 357 15.69 -11.62 17.34
N TYR A 358 16.18 -12.18 16.24
CA TYR A 358 17.23 -13.20 16.20
C TYR A 358 18.49 -12.83 15.38
N GLU A 359 18.61 -11.62 14.89
CA GLU A 359 19.87 -11.18 14.25
C GLU A 359 20.83 -10.65 15.31
N LEU A 360 21.60 -11.57 15.89
CA LEU A 360 22.69 -11.30 16.83
C LEU A 360 24.05 -11.15 16.14
N ASP A 361 24.11 -11.05 14.83
CA ASP A 361 25.35 -10.80 14.10
C ASP A 361 25.30 -9.45 13.39
N ASP A 362 26.18 -8.56 13.84
CA ASP A 362 26.50 -7.24 13.31
C ASP A 362 27.17 -7.30 11.91
N ASN A 363 26.60 -7.99 10.98
CA ASN A 363 27.02 -7.84 9.59
C ASN A 363 26.02 -6.94 8.87
N ASP A 364 26.52 -5.75 8.52
CA ASP A 364 25.92 -4.67 7.72
C ASP A 364 25.27 -5.12 6.40
N ALA A 365 24.23 -5.91 6.47
CA ALA A 365 23.31 -6.02 5.34
C ALA A 365 22.51 -4.71 5.31
N GLU A 366 22.72 -3.88 4.31
CA GLU A 366 21.90 -2.70 4.04
C GLU A 366 20.43 -3.06 4.18
N THR A 367 19.82 -2.57 5.24
CA THR A 367 18.39 -2.79 5.50
C THR A 367 17.60 -1.94 4.51
N PHE A 368 16.74 -2.58 3.72
CA PHE A 368 15.88 -1.86 2.77
C PHE A 368 14.88 -0.98 3.51
N ASP A 369 14.91 0.34 3.23
CA ASP A 369 13.95 1.29 3.78
C ASP A 369 12.86 1.62 2.73
N PRO A 370 11.61 1.17 2.94
CA PRO A 370 10.51 1.47 2.03
C PRO A 370 10.20 2.97 1.92
N GLN A 371 10.41 3.75 2.97
CA GLN A 371 10.16 5.19 2.96
C GLN A 371 11.19 5.92 2.10
N GLU A 372 12.45 5.55 2.19
CA GLU A 372 13.49 6.07 1.30
C GLU A 372 13.20 5.68 -0.16
N ALA A 373 12.85 4.41 -0.39
CA ALA A 373 12.62 3.86 -1.72
C ALA A 373 11.36 4.40 -2.42
N TYR A 374 10.27 4.59 -1.68
CA TYR A 374 8.94 4.85 -2.26
C TYR A 374 8.21 6.03 -1.63
N GLY A 375 8.71 6.62 -0.53
CA GLY A 375 8.08 7.73 0.19
C GLY A 375 7.86 8.96 -0.69
N LEU A 376 6.80 9.70 -0.39
CA LEU A 376 6.48 10.97 -1.01
C LEU A 376 7.05 12.12 -0.18
N ASP A 377 7.17 13.29 -0.78
CA ASP A 377 7.65 14.50 -0.13
C ASP A 377 6.70 15.08 0.92
N ASP A 378 5.45 14.68 0.90
CA ASP A 378 4.40 15.05 1.84
C ASP A 378 4.01 13.92 2.82
N ASP A 379 4.68 12.77 2.75
CA ASP A 379 4.48 11.70 3.71
C ASP A 379 4.97 12.12 5.11
N LEU A 380 4.21 11.70 6.11
CA LEU A 380 4.52 11.99 7.49
C LEU A 380 5.77 11.22 7.92
N GLN A 381 6.71 11.95 8.50
CA GLN A 381 7.92 11.38 9.09
C GLN A 381 7.61 10.96 10.53
N ASP A 382 8.25 9.88 11.00
CA ASP A 382 8.22 9.46 12.41
C ASP A 382 6.85 9.15 13.04
N ILE A 383 5.91 8.62 12.24
CA ILE A 383 4.65 8.11 12.80
C ILE A 383 4.97 6.98 13.78
N SER A 384 4.55 7.11 15.03
CA SER A 384 4.70 6.03 16.01
C SER A 384 3.89 4.80 15.60
N GLU A 385 4.40 3.60 15.92
CA GLU A 385 3.68 2.34 15.61
C GLU A 385 2.27 2.30 16.22
N ASP A 386 2.09 2.95 17.37
CA ASP A 386 0.80 3.04 18.06
C ASP A 386 -0.19 3.99 17.38
N GLU A 387 0.26 5.10 16.82
CA GLU A 387 -0.57 6.04 16.07
C GLU A 387 -1.02 5.42 14.74
N TYR A 388 -0.11 4.73 14.07
CA TYR A 388 -0.42 4.00 12.83
C TYR A 388 -1.45 2.87 13.08
N LYS A 389 -1.26 2.06 14.14
CA LYS A 389 -2.19 0.98 14.49
C LYS A 389 -3.57 1.48 14.90
N ARG A 390 -3.66 2.68 15.47
CA ARG A 390 -4.94 3.29 15.86
C ARG A 390 -5.66 3.97 14.69
N GLY A 391 -5.04 4.05 13.51
CA GLY A 391 -5.61 4.73 12.35
C GLY A 391 -5.79 6.25 12.54
N VAL A 392 -5.11 6.84 13.52
CA VAL A 392 -5.21 8.26 13.85
C VAL A 392 -4.46 9.11 12.82
N VAL A 393 -3.40 8.52 12.24
CA VAL A 393 -2.56 9.19 11.23
C VAL A 393 -2.23 8.16 10.15
N SER A 394 -2.58 8.45 8.90
CA SER A 394 -2.21 7.64 7.74
C SER A 394 -1.75 8.54 6.61
N ASN A 395 -0.72 8.11 5.89
CA ASN A 395 -0.36 8.74 4.63
C ASN A 395 -1.43 8.48 3.57
N ASP A 396 -1.54 9.39 2.60
CA ASP A 396 -2.53 9.31 1.52
C ASP A 396 -2.34 8.02 0.68
N ASN A 397 -3.35 7.16 0.64
CA ASN A 397 -3.33 5.93 -0.13
C ASN A 397 -4.03 6.13 -1.47
N LEU A 398 -3.25 6.16 -2.55
CA LEU A 398 -3.76 6.41 -3.90
C LEU A 398 -4.61 5.25 -4.45
N LEU A 399 -4.55 4.07 -3.82
CA LEU A 399 -5.34 2.90 -4.20
C LEU A 399 -6.70 2.85 -3.49
N GLU A 400 -7.00 3.82 -2.63
CA GLU A 400 -8.28 3.92 -1.92
C GLU A 400 -9.20 4.94 -2.58
N TRP A 401 -10.47 4.85 -2.23
CA TRP A 401 -11.47 5.83 -2.63
C TRP A 401 -11.18 7.19 -1.96
N ARG A 402 -11.45 8.28 -2.69
CA ARG A 402 -11.26 9.67 -2.24
C ARG A 402 -12.57 10.44 -2.39
N ASP A 403 -12.75 11.48 -1.58
CA ASP A 403 -13.96 12.31 -1.61
C ASP A 403 -14.17 13.03 -2.94
N GLU A 404 -13.09 13.28 -3.68
CA GLU A 404 -13.11 13.91 -5.02
C GLU A 404 -13.41 12.92 -6.15
N ASP A 405 -13.39 11.63 -5.88
CA ASP A 405 -13.77 10.62 -6.87
C ASP A 405 -15.27 10.74 -7.21
N ASP A 406 -15.64 10.31 -8.42
CA ASP A 406 -17.03 10.29 -8.84
C ASP A 406 -17.87 9.54 -7.80
N ASN A 407 -18.83 10.27 -7.21
CA ASN A 407 -19.61 9.78 -6.08
C ASN A 407 -20.49 8.61 -6.53
N PRO A 408 -20.27 7.40 -6.03
CA PRO A 408 -21.14 6.28 -6.30
C PRO A 408 -22.36 6.38 -5.39
N SER A 409 -23.37 7.10 -5.82
CA SER A 409 -24.68 7.18 -5.13
C SER A 409 -25.29 5.81 -4.84
N ASP A 410 -24.75 4.75 -5.44
CA ASP A 410 -25.25 3.38 -5.36
C ASP A 410 -24.61 2.53 -4.26
N TYR A 411 -23.51 2.97 -3.61
CA TYR A 411 -22.87 2.21 -2.53
C TYR A 411 -23.72 2.06 -1.26
N HIS A 412 -24.77 2.87 -1.11
CA HIS A 412 -25.58 2.89 0.12
C HIS A 412 -26.97 2.25 -0.05
N ARG A 413 -27.23 1.55 -1.15
CA ARG A 413 -28.52 0.88 -1.34
C ARG A 413 -28.51 -0.51 -0.71
N LEU A 414 -29.53 -0.80 0.07
CA LEU A 414 -29.70 -2.10 0.74
C LEU A 414 -29.90 -3.27 -0.24
N ALA A 415 -30.35 -3.00 -1.45
CA ALA A 415 -30.62 -4.02 -2.47
C ALA A 415 -30.22 -3.50 -3.86
N GLY A 416 -29.69 -4.39 -4.72
CA GLY A 416 -29.37 -4.07 -6.12
C GLY A 416 -28.07 -3.31 -6.32
N CYS A 417 -27.18 -3.25 -5.30
CA CYS A 417 -25.83 -2.69 -5.49
C CYS A 417 -24.98 -3.64 -6.34
N LEU A 418 -24.67 -3.21 -7.54
CA LEU A 418 -23.50 -3.71 -8.23
C LEU A 418 -22.30 -3.06 -7.55
N GLU A 419 -21.29 -3.85 -7.22
CA GLU A 419 -20.01 -3.32 -6.72
C GLU A 419 -19.43 -2.44 -7.84
N THR A 420 -19.47 -1.13 -7.64
CA THR A 420 -18.93 -0.16 -8.59
C THR A 420 -17.56 0.30 -8.10
N MET A 421 -16.72 0.69 -9.04
CA MET A 421 -15.39 1.23 -8.76
C MET A 421 -15.29 2.63 -9.35
N PRO A 422 -14.76 3.64 -8.63
CA PRO A 422 -14.53 4.96 -9.16
C PRO A 422 -13.71 4.92 -10.45
N LYS A 423 -13.99 5.83 -11.39
CA LYS A 423 -13.31 5.87 -12.69
C LYS A 423 -11.78 5.98 -12.53
N ARG A 424 -11.32 6.77 -11.56
CA ARG A 424 -9.90 6.88 -11.24
C ARG A 424 -9.28 5.52 -10.92
N LEU A 425 -9.87 4.78 -9.98
CA LEU A 425 -9.41 3.44 -9.61
C LEU A 425 -9.57 2.43 -10.76
N SER A 426 -10.61 2.57 -11.58
CA SER A 426 -10.79 1.74 -12.78
C SER A 426 -9.65 1.91 -13.78
N HIS A 427 -9.12 3.13 -13.95
CA HIS A 427 -7.94 3.36 -14.78
C HIS A 427 -6.68 2.75 -14.15
N LEU A 428 -6.47 2.89 -12.84
CA LEU A 428 -5.34 2.24 -12.14
C LEU A 428 -5.43 0.72 -12.22
N MET A 429 -6.64 0.16 -12.10
CA MET A 429 -6.90 -1.27 -12.33
C MET A 429 -6.51 -1.71 -13.74
N ALA A 430 -6.80 -0.89 -14.76
CA ALA A 430 -6.43 -1.20 -16.14
C ALA A 430 -4.90 -1.26 -16.33
N TRP A 431 -4.15 -0.35 -15.70
CA TRP A 431 -2.68 -0.42 -15.66
C TRP A 431 -2.19 -1.65 -14.91
N PHE A 432 -2.77 -1.96 -13.74
CA PHE A 432 -2.45 -3.15 -12.95
C PHE A 432 -2.58 -4.42 -13.80
N CYS A 433 -3.71 -4.54 -14.51
CA CYS A 433 -3.99 -5.70 -15.36
C CYS A 433 -3.03 -5.82 -16.57
N LYS A 434 -2.50 -4.71 -17.07
CA LYS A 434 -1.45 -4.74 -18.10
C LYS A 434 -0.08 -5.17 -17.55
N SER A 435 0.13 -5.05 -16.24
CA SER A 435 1.40 -5.34 -15.55
C SER A 435 1.41 -6.71 -14.85
N LEU A 436 0.41 -7.57 -15.05
CA LEU A 436 0.25 -8.85 -14.34
C LEU A 436 1.43 -9.81 -14.46
N ASP A 437 2.22 -9.69 -15.51
CA ASP A 437 3.42 -10.50 -15.69
C ASP A 437 4.60 -10.06 -14.82
N SER A 438 4.48 -8.94 -14.11
CA SER A 438 5.49 -8.53 -13.14
C SER A 438 5.31 -9.26 -11.81
N PRO A 439 6.39 -9.85 -11.25
CA PRO A 439 6.34 -10.47 -9.91
C PRO A 439 5.87 -9.51 -8.80
N VAL A 440 6.12 -8.22 -8.95
CA VAL A 440 5.69 -7.17 -7.99
C VAL A 440 4.17 -7.16 -7.81
N MET A 441 3.40 -7.37 -8.88
CA MET A 441 1.94 -7.38 -8.82
C MET A 441 1.41 -8.56 -8.00
N ALA A 442 1.94 -9.76 -8.22
CA ALA A 442 1.60 -10.95 -7.44
C ALA A 442 2.04 -10.80 -5.98
N TRP A 443 3.26 -10.31 -5.75
CA TRP A 443 3.81 -10.02 -4.44
C TRP A 443 2.91 -9.06 -3.64
N TRP A 444 2.41 -8.01 -4.29
CA TRP A 444 1.47 -7.07 -3.67
C TRP A 444 0.14 -7.74 -3.33
N ALA A 445 -0.42 -8.52 -4.26
CA ALA A 445 -1.71 -9.19 -4.08
C ALA A 445 -1.69 -10.18 -2.90
N ILE A 446 -0.57 -10.90 -2.72
CA ILE A 446 -0.35 -11.83 -1.59
C ILE A 446 -0.40 -11.10 -0.24
N ARG A 447 -0.01 -9.83 -0.19
CA ARG A 447 0.02 -9.01 1.03
C ARG A 447 -1.32 -8.36 1.39
N LYS A 448 -2.35 -8.55 0.57
CA LYS A 448 -3.66 -7.95 0.81
C LYS A 448 -4.62 -8.95 1.45
N ILE A 449 -5.29 -8.51 2.51
CA ILE A 449 -6.34 -9.31 3.18
C ILE A 449 -7.50 -9.55 2.22
N SER A 450 -7.86 -8.56 1.41
CA SER A 450 -8.90 -8.67 0.40
C SER A 450 -8.59 -7.81 -0.81
N ILE A 451 -9.03 -8.25 -1.96
CA ILE A 451 -8.93 -7.54 -3.24
C ILE A 451 -10.35 -7.28 -3.75
N HIS A 452 -10.55 -6.11 -4.37
CA HIS A 452 -11.88 -5.74 -4.90
C HIS A 452 -12.35 -6.75 -5.96
N PRO A 453 -13.62 -7.22 -5.90
CA PRO A 453 -14.14 -8.26 -6.79
C PRO A 453 -13.97 -7.96 -8.28
N LEU A 454 -14.16 -6.70 -8.69
CA LEU A 454 -13.93 -6.30 -10.09
C LEU A 454 -12.46 -6.44 -10.50
N LEU A 455 -11.51 -6.18 -9.60
CA LEU A 455 -10.09 -6.39 -9.90
C LEU A 455 -9.81 -7.89 -10.05
N LEU A 456 -10.31 -8.75 -9.14
CA LEU A 456 -10.18 -10.21 -9.26
C LEU A 456 -10.74 -10.73 -10.59
N GLN A 457 -11.93 -10.27 -10.97
CA GLN A 457 -12.57 -10.66 -12.24
C GLN A 457 -11.74 -10.23 -13.46
N ASN A 458 -11.18 -9.02 -13.43
CA ASN A 458 -10.35 -8.54 -14.52
C ASN A 458 -9.00 -9.25 -14.59
N ILE A 459 -8.38 -9.57 -13.44
CA ILE A 459 -7.17 -10.39 -13.38
C ILE A 459 -7.45 -11.76 -14.03
N GLU A 460 -8.49 -12.46 -13.60
CA GLU A 460 -8.88 -13.77 -14.14
C GLU A 460 -9.06 -13.72 -15.66
N ARG A 461 -9.85 -12.76 -16.16
CA ARG A 461 -10.06 -12.58 -17.61
C ARG A 461 -8.77 -12.34 -18.37
N ASN A 462 -7.86 -11.53 -17.82
CA ASN A 462 -6.58 -11.26 -18.48
C ASN A 462 -5.66 -12.48 -18.48
N ILE A 463 -5.62 -13.26 -17.39
CA ILE A 463 -4.83 -14.49 -17.31
C ILE A 463 -5.33 -15.55 -18.30
N GLU A 464 -6.65 -15.69 -18.47
CA GLU A 464 -7.24 -16.66 -19.38
C GLU A 464 -6.98 -16.31 -20.84
N HIS A 465 -7.05 -15.04 -21.19
CA HIS A 465 -7.06 -14.60 -22.60
C HIS A 465 -5.69 -14.12 -23.10
N SER A 466 -4.77 -13.71 -22.22
CA SER A 466 -3.44 -13.24 -22.63
C SER A 466 -2.49 -14.39 -22.91
N THR A 467 -1.87 -14.38 -24.06
CA THR A 467 -0.81 -15.35 -24.44
C THR A 467 0.59 -14.89 -24.00
N SER A 468 0.74 -13.63 -23.60
CA SER A 468 2.04 -13.04 -23.26
C SER A 468 2.47 -13.23 -21.80
N ILE A 469 1.57 -13.69 -20.93
CA ILE A 469 1.86 -13.91 -19.51
C ILE A 469 2.68 -15.18 -19.33
N HIS A 470 3.78 -15.08 -18.58
CA HIS A 470 4.67 -16.21 -18.26
C HIS A 470 3.90 -17.35 -17.56
N LYS A 471 4.29 -18.60 -17.82
CA LYS A 471 3.60 -19.78 -17.27
C LYS A 471 3.55 -19.76 -15.73
N ARG A 472 4.66 -19.46 -15.07
CA ARG A 472 4.75 -19.39 -13.61
C ARG A 472 3.92 -18.23 -13.03
N SER A 473 3.90 -17.07 -13.70
CA SER A 473 3.02 -15.95 -13.35
C SER A 473 1.56 -16.40 -13.35
N ARG A 474 1.13 -17.06 -14.41
CA ARG A 474 -0.24 -17.59 -14.55
C ARG A 474 -0.59 -18.59 -13.43
N GLN A 475 0.32 -19.51 -13.12
CA GLN A 475 0.14 -20.49 -12.06
C GLN A 475 -0.01 -19.80 -10.70
N LEU A 476 0.87 -18.87 -10.37
CA LEU A 476 0.79 -18.11 -9.11
C LEU A 476 -0.51 -17.31 -9.00
N TRP A 477 -0.92 -16.64 -10.09
CA TRP A 477 -2.17 -15.88 -10.10
C TRP A 477 -3.40 -16.78 -9.92
N SER A 478 -3.39 -18.01 -10.44
CA SER A 478 -4.47 -18.98 -10.19
C SER A 478 -4.60 -19.28 -8.69
N LEU A 479 -3.48 -19.47 -7.98
CA LEU A 479 -3.47 -19.68 -6.53
C LEU A 479 -3.96 -18.45 -5.76
N ILE A 480 -3.51 -17.25 -6.15
CA ILE A 480 -3.94 -15.99 -5.53
C ILE A 480 -5.45 -15.78 -5.71
N LEU A 481 -5.97 -16.04 -6.92
CA LEU A 481 -7.40 -15.94 -7.22
C LEU A 481 -8.22 -16.94 -6.42
N GLU A 482 -7.77 -18.18 -6.30
CA GLU A 482 -8.42 -19.22 -5.50
C GLU A 482 -8.56 -18.77 -4.05
N HIS A 483 -7.47 -18.27 -3.45
CA HIS A 483 -7.51 -17.74 -2.09
C HIS A 483 -8.50 -16.58 -1.91
N HIS A 484 -8.42 -15.56 -2.76
CA HIS A 484 -9.22 -14.34 -2.60
C HIS A 484 -10.70 -14.53 -2.96
N LYS A 485 -11.05 -15.51 -3.77
CA LYS A 485 -12.42 -15.82 -4.14
C LYS A 485 -13.15 -16.60 -3.06
N ASP A 486 -12.44 -17.35 -2.21
CA ASP A 486 -13.10 -18.11 -1.14
C ASP A 486 -13.50 -17.16 0.02
N PRO A 487 -14.81 -16.99 0.27
CA PRO A 487 -15.27 -16.08 1.31
C PRO A 487 -14.86 -16.53 2.73
N ARG A 488 -14.55 -17.82 2.93
CA ARG A 488 -14.13 -18.38 4.22
C ARG A 488 -12.75 -17.89 4.64
N ASN A 489 -11.89 -17.49 3.72
CA ASN A 489 -10.59 -16.88 4.03
C ASN A 489 -10.69 -15.46 4.60
N ARG A 490 -11.89 -14.84 4.55
CA ARG A 490 -12.14 -13.48 5.05
C ARG A 490 -12.90 -13.45 6.38
N ARG A 491 -13.39 -14.59 6.87
CA ARG A 491 -14.24 -14.71 8.06
C ARG A 491 -13.66 -15.73 9.01
N TYR A 492 -13.91 -15.55 10.31
CA TYR A 492 -13.72 -16.62 11.29
C TYR A 492 -14.58 -17.82 10.89
N ASP A 493 -14.03 -19.02 11.02
CA ASP A 493 -14.65 -20.28 10.60
C ASP A 493 -15.78 -20.66 11.57
N VAL A 494 -16.97 -20.10 11.36
CA VAL A 494 -18.21 -20.41 12.12
C VAL A 494 -18.99 -21.54 11.43
N ASP A 495 -18.62 -21.89 10.21
CA ASP A 495 -19.39 -22.81 9.36
C ASP A 495 -19.56 -24.20 9.99
N TRP A 496 -18.57 -24.66 10.78
CA TRP A 496 -18.65 -25.97 11.45
C TRP A 496 -19.74 -26.02 12.52
N TYR A 497 -19.83 -25.01 13.38
CA TYR A 497 -20.85 -24.95 14.43
C TYR A 497 -22.25 -24.82 13.86
N ASP A 498 -22.43 -23.97 12.85
CA ASP A 498 -23.69 -23.81 12.15
C ASP A 498 -24.15 -25.11 11.49
N LEU A 499 -23.21 -25.85 10.88
CA LEU A 499 -23.48 -27.18 10.31
C LEU A 499 -23.92 -28.19 11.37
N LYS A 500 -23.18 -28.25 12.49
CA LYS A 500 -23.48 -29.14 13.63
C LYS A 500 -24.86 -28.88 14.18
N ASP A 501 -25.22 -27.61 14.42
CA ASP A 501 -26.53 -27.22 14.90
C ASP A 501 -27.66 -27.63 13.94
N ARG A 502 -27.42 -27.47 12.63
CA ARG A 502 -28.38 -27.92 11.61
C ARG A 502 -28.52 -29.43 11.59
N ILE A 503 -27.43 -30.21 11.68
CA ILE A 503 -27.49 -31.67 11.79
C ILE A 503 -28.27 -32.08 13.02
N THR A 504 -28.01 -31.47 14.16
CA THR A 504 -28.68 -31.77 15.41
C THR A 504 -30.17 -31.46 15.33
N ASN A 505 -30.56 -30.33 14.75
CA ASN A 505 -31.94 -29.88 14.73
C ASN A 505 -32.79 -30.48 13.59
N GLN A 506 -32.18 -30.77 12.43
CA GLN A 506 -32.90 -31.19 11.22
C GLN A 506 -32.53 -32.59 10.73
N GLY A 507 -31.56 -33.23 11.39
CA GLY A 507 -30.98 -34.49 10.93
C GLY A 507 -30.22 -34.34 9.56
N TRP A 508 -29.82 -35.45 9.01
CA TRP A 508 -29.09 -35.54 7.74
C TRP A 508 -30.03 -35.43 6.52
N THR A 509 -30.66 -34.29 6.35
CA THR A 509 -31.50 -34.01 5.18
C THR A 509 -30.61 -33.74 3.94
N THR A 510 -31.22 -33.78 2.74
CA THR A 510 -30.48 -33.43 1.51
C THR A 510 -29.88 -32.02 1.52
N CYS A 511 -30.58 -31.06 2.14
CA CYS A 511 -30.07 -29.70 2.31
C CYS A 511 -28.86 -29.68 3.22
N VAL A 512 -28.90 -30.41 4.34
CA VAL A 512 -27.77 -30.53 5.27
C VAL A 512 -26.57 -31.27 4.63
N LEU A 513 -26.81 -32.31 3.84
CA LEU A 513 -25.72 -32.99 3.09
C LEU A 513 -25.05 -32.06 2.06
N ARG A 514 -25.82 -31.20 1.42
CA ARG A 514 -25.25 -30.18 0.50
C ARG A 514 -24.40 -29.19 1.26
N GLU A 515 -24.88 -28.70 2.40
CA GLU A 515 -24.14 -27.81 3.29
C GLU A 515 -22.88 -28.49 3.84
N PHE A 516 -22.98 -29.73 4.29
CA PHE A 516 -21.85 -30.55 4.71
C PHE A 516 -20.76 -30.60 3.64
N ARG A 517 -21.11 -30.86 2.38
CA ARG A 517 -20.13 -30.86 1.27
C ARG A 517 -19.46 -29.50 1.12
N ARG A 518 -20.23 -28.42 1.21
CA ARG A 518 -19.71 -27.05 1.11
C ARG A 518 -18.71 -26.75 2.24
N VAL A 519 -19.09 -27.06 3.49
CA VAL A 519 -18.27 -26.79 4.67
C VAL A 519 -16.99 -27.65 4.64
N MET A 520 -17.09 -28.92 4.24
CA MET A 520 -15.94 -29.83 4.18
C MET A 520 -15.04 -29.62 2.96
N THR A 521 -15.40 -28.76 2.01
CA THR A 521 -14.52 -28.46 0.87
C THR A 521 -13.23 -27.82 1.36
N PRO A 522 -12.04 -28.37 1.01
CA PRO A 522 -10.77 -27.78 1.36
C PRO A 522 -10.62 -26.41 0.70
N ARG A 523 -9.84 -25.55 1.31
CA ARG A 523 -9.53 -24.23 0.77
C ARG A 523 -8.04 -23.97 0.77
N LEU A 524 -7.61 -23.08 -0.11
CA LEU A 524 -6.26 -22.59 -0.14
C LEU A 524 -6.15 -21.37 0.79
N GLU A 525 -5.34 -21.46 1.83
CA GLU A 525 -4.91 -20.32 2.62
C GLU A 525 -3.56 -19.81 2.13
N MET A 526 -3.44 -18.49 2.09
CA MET A 526 -2.23 -17.80 1.69
C MET A 526 -1.73 -16.99 2.87
N LYS A 527 -0.46 -17.14 3.20
CA LYS A 527 0.20 -16.45 4.32
C LYS A 527 1.47 -15.75 3.85
N LEU A 528 1.89 -14.74 4.57
CA LEU A 528 3.19 -14.14 4.33
C LEU A 528 4.30 -15.13 4.72
N PRO A 529 5.44 -15.13 4.02
CA PRO A 529 6.58 -15.97 4.35
C PRO A 529 7.07 -15.71 5.78
N TYR A 530 7.44 -16.75 6.51
CA TYR A 530 7.96 -16.64 7.86
C TYR A 530 9.27 -15.83 7.88
N GLY A 531 9.37 -14.87 8.80
CA GLY A 531 10.62 -14.16 9.08
C GLY A 531 10.95 -12.99 8.16
N LEU A 532 10.12 -12.69 7.16
CA LEU A 532 10.28 -11.49 6.35
C LEU A 532 9.61 -10.31 7.04
N GLY A 533 10.36 -9.66 7.97
CA GLY A 533 10.00 -8.33 8.48
C GLY A 533 10.22 -7.23 7.43
N GLU A 534 10.85 -7.54 6.31
CA GLU A 534 11.25 -6.59 5.28
C GLU A 534 10.19 -6.53 4.18
N VAL A 535 9.69 -5.32 3.91
CA VAL A 535 8.74 -5.05 2.83
C VAL A 535 9.53 -4.68 1.58
N ARG A 536 10.16 -5.68 0.95
CA ARG A 536 10.95 -5.51 -0.26
C ARG A 536 10.26 -6.22 -1.43
N PRO A 537 9.94 -5.53 -2.51
CA PRO A 537 9.39 -6.19 -3.69
C PRO A 537 10.46 -7.05 -4.38
N PRO A 538 10.05 -8.12 -5.10
CA PRO A 538 10.96 -8.99 -5.81
C PRO A 538 11.61 -8.26 -6.99
N SER A 539 12.92 -8.42 -7.13
CA SER A 539 13.71 -7.87 -8.26
C SER A 539 14.09 -8.94 -9.29
N SER A 540 13.92 -10.22 -8.98
CA SER A 540 14.28 -11.34 -9.85
C SER A 540 13.22 -11.62 -10.91
N SER A 541 13.62 -12.28 -11.99
CA SER A 541 12.72 -12.75 -13.04
C SER A 541 11.91 -13.98 -12.60
N TRP A 542 10.85 -14.34 -13.34
CA TRP A 542 10.02 -15.51 -13.05
C TRP A 542 10.80 -16.84 -13.06
N GLU A 543 11.89 -16.91 -13.80
CA GLU A 543 12.75 -18.10 -13.88
C GLU A 543 13.52 -18.35 -12.57
N GLU A 544 13.80 -17.29 -11.82
CA GLU A 544 14.62 -17.34 -10.60
C GLU A 544 13.79 -17.33 -9.32
N ILE A 545 12.57 -16.77 -9.36
CA ILE A 545 11.70 -16.62 -8.20
C ILE A 545 11.08 -17.96 -7.80
N GLN A 546 11.14 -18.29 -6.51
CA GLN A 546 10.34 -19.34 -5.90
C GLN A 546 9.05 -18.76 -5.30
N PHE A 547 7.93 -19.48 -5.47
CA PHE A 547 6.64 -19.02 -4.91
C PHE A 547 6.68 -18.83 -3.39
N SER A 548 7.46 -19.67 -2.70
CA SER A 548 7.69 -19.57 -1.25
C SER A 548 8.38 -18.26 -0.81
N GLU A 549 9.09 -17.58 -1.68
CA GLU A 549 9.68 -16.26 -1.40
C GLU A 549 8.62 -15.15 -1.44
N LEU A 550 7.55 -15.33 -2.20
CA LEU A 550 6.45 -14.38 -2.34
C LEU A 550 5.36 -14.59 -1.28
N GLY A 551 5.03 -15.86 -1.00
CA GLY A 551 4.00 -16.25 -0.06
C GLY A 551 4.05 -17.74 0.27
N GLN A 552 3.44 -18.12 1.38
CA GLN A 552 3.22 -19.52 1.75
C GLN A 552 1.78 -19.88 1.43
N PHE A 553 1.60 -20.99 0.76
CA PHE A 553 0.30 -21.53 0.39
C PHE A 553 0.08 -22.82 1.18
N GLU A 554 -1.07 -22.91 1.84
CA GLU A 554 -1.46 -24.07 2.63
C GLU A 554 -2.85 -24.53 2.21
N VAL A 555 -3.00 -25.84 2.05
CA VAL A 555 -4.32 -26.46 1.90
C VAL A 555 -4.87 -26.76 3.28
N VAL A 556 -6.01 -26.18 3.62
CA VAL A 556 -6.64 -26.35 4.92
C VAL A 556 -8.03 -26.91 4.77
N PHE A 557 -8.39 -27.77 5.70
CA PHE A 557 -9.77 -28.23 5.88
C PHE A 557 -10.45 -27.40 6.97
N THR A 558 -11.77 -27.48 7.03
CA THR A 558 -12.53 -26.90 8.12
C THR A 558 -12.19 -27.63 9.43
N GLU A 559 -11.77 -26.88 10.44
CA GLU A 559 -11.44 -27.42 11.76
C GLU A 559 -12.69 -28.03 12.41
N ARG A 560 -12.52 -29.23 12.92
CA ARG A 560 -13.51 -29.92 13.73
C ARG A 560 -13.10 -29.72 15.20
N HIS A 561 -13.85 -28.92 15.94
CA HIS A 561 -13.64 -28.79 17.37
C HIS A 561 -14.24 -29.98 18.07
N ASP A 562 -13.43 -30.88 18.63
CA ASP A 562 -13.60 -31.99 19.59
C ASP A 562 -14.94 -32.78 19.63
N ASP A 563 -15.85 -32.53 18.71
CA ASP A 563 -17.17 -33.11 18.71
C ASP A 563 -17.39 -34.06 17.54
N ASP A 564 -17.50 -35.32 17.81
CA ASP A 564 -17.89 -36.31 16.81
C ASP A 564 -19.33 -36.07 16.33
N LEU A 565 -19.48 -35.85 15.02
CA LEU A 565 -20.81 -35.91 14.42
C LEU A 565 -21.27 -37.37 14.34
N ASP A 566 -22.43 -37.67 14.91
CA ASP A 566 -23.05 -38.98 14.68
C ASP A 566 -23.50 -39.08 13.20
N VAL A 567 -22.97 -40.07 12.50
CA VAL A 567 -23.33 -40.37 11.11
C VAL A 567 -24.15 -41.66 11.10
N PRO A 568 -25.47 -41.58 11.01
CA PRO A 568 -26.31 -42.76 10.95
C PRO A 568 -26.04 -43.63 9.73
N ASP A 569 -26.30 -44.93 9.84
CA ASP A 569 -26.00 -45.86 8.78
C ASP A 569 -26.71 -45.60 7.46
N ASN A 570 -27.92 -45.02 7.51
CA ASN A 570 -28.69 -44.66 6.30
C ASN A 570 -28.07 -43.58 5.45
N VAL A 571 -27.15 -42.76 6.02
CA VAL A 571 -26.41 -41.67 5.28
C VAL A 571 -24.91 -41.93 5.22
N LEU A 572 -24.41 -43.01 5.81
CA LEU A 572 -23.00 -43.33 5.94
C LEU A 572 -22.28 -43.27 4.58
N LEU A 573 -22.82 -43.86 3.54
CA LEU A 573 -22.21 -43.84 2.21
C LEU A 573 -22.17 -42.48 1.58
N GLN A 574 -23.23 -41.65 1.80
CA GLN A 574 -23.26 -40.28 1.26
C GLN A 574 -22.21 -39.38 1.92
N VAL A 575 -22.04 -39.50 3.25
CA VAL A 575 -21.04 -38.76 4.01
C VAL A 575 -19.64 -39.24 3.65
N PHE A 576 -19.43 -40.58 3.61
CA PHE A 576 -18.16 -41.20 3.19
C PHE A 576 -17.72 -40.70 1.80
N SER A 577 -18.60 -40.83 0.78
CA SER A 577 -18.30 -40.38 -0.57
C SER A 577 -18.12 -38.87 -0.68
N ALA A 578 -18.81 -38.09 0.18
CA ALA A 578 -18.61 -36.65 0.22
C ALA A 578 -17.20 -36.30 0.72
N LEU A 579 -16.73 -36.93 1.79
CA LEU A 579 -15.38 -36.70 2.34
C LEU A 579 -14.30 -37.23 1.38
N GLU A 580 -14.49 -38.38 0.77
CA GLU A 580 -13.59 -38.93 -0.27
C GLU A 580 -13.36 -37.90 -1.38
N ALA A 581 -14.44 -37.31 -1.89
CA ALA A 581 -14.35 -36.25 -2.91
C ALA A 581 -13.56 -35.02 -2.45
N GLN A 582 -13.71 -34.64 -1.17
CA GLN A 582 -12.96 -33.50 -0.63
C GLN A 582 -11.46 -33.83 -0.46
N ILE A 583 -11.12 -35.05 -0.08
CA ILE A 583 -9.71 -35.48 -0.01
C ILE A 583 -9.09 -35.51 -1.42
N ILE A 584 -9.83 -35.91 -2.45
CA ILE A 584 -9.36 -35.85 -3.85
C ILE A 584 -9.10 -34.40 -4.27
N ILE A 585 -10.00 -33.47 -3.91
CA ILE A 585 -9.81 -32.04 -4.21
C ILE A 585 -8.56 -31.50 -3.51
N ALA A 586 -8.41 -31.81 -2.21
CA ALA A 586 -7.23 -31.39 -1.44
C ALA A 586 -5.93 -31.92 -2.04
N SER A 587 -5.90 -33.16 -2.49
CA SER A 587 -4.76 -33.75 -3.17
C SER A 587 -4.39 -32.97 -4.45
N GLY A 588 -5.37 -32.62 -5.28
CA GLY A 588 -5.15 -31.77 -6.45
C GLY A 588 -4.60 -30.38 -6.09
N MET A 589 -5.15 -29.77 -5.05
CA MET A 589 -4.66 -28.45 -4.58
C MET A 589 -3.21 -28.54 -4.06
N LEU A 590 -2.83 -29.64 -3.40
CA LEU A 590 -1.44 -29.86 -2.94
C LEU A 590 -0.47 -30.03 -4.11
N ASP A 591 -0.89 -30.67 -5.19
CA ASP A 591 -0.11 -30.74 -6.43
C ASP A 591 0.05 -29.35 -7.07
N ASP A 592 -1.01 -28.53 -7.07
CA ASP A 592 -0.99 -27.18 -7.67
C ASP A 592 -0.03 -26.23 -6.95
N ILE A 593 0.14 -26.37 -5.62
CA ILE A 593 1.09 -25.56 -4.84
C ILE A 593 2.51 -26.14 -4.80
N ASP A 594 2.76 -27.24 -5.53
CA ASP A 594 4.07 -27.92 -5.64
C ASP A 594 4.70 -28.21 -4.26
N THR A 595 3.87 -28.67 -3.30
CA THR A 595 4.38 -29.05 -1.98
C THR A 595 4.88 -30.47 -1.98
N TYR A 596 5.88 -30.75 -1.15
CA TYR A 596 6.42 -32.12 -0.96
C TYR A 596 5.89 -32.80 0.27
N TYR A 597 5.29 -32.04 1.15
CA TYR A 597 4.94 -32.52 2.48
C TYR A 597 3.65 -31.90 2.97
N PHE A 598 2.75 -32.76 3.39
CA PHE A 598 1.53 -32.39 4.09
C PHE A 598 1.49 -33.17 5.40
N PRO A 599 1.61 -32.51 6.57
CA PRO A 599 1.57 -33.18 7.85
C PRO A 599 0.15 -33.68 8.15
N SER A 600 -0.10 -34.95 7.83
CA SER A 600 -1.37 -35.62 8.07
C SER A 600 -1.24 -36.65 9.21
N PRO A 601 -2.30 -36.87 10.02
CA PRO A 601 -2.30 -37.88 11.07
C PRO A 601 -2.15 -39.28 10.49
N SER A 602 -1.81 -40.23 11.38
CA SER A 602 -1.82 -41.67 11.04
C SER A 602 -3.22 -42.18 10.73
N CYS A 603 -3.30 -43.14 9.86
CA CYS A 603 -4.52 -43.92 9.66
C CYS A 603 -4.83 -44.93 10.78
N TYR A 604 -3.93 -45.08 11.77
CA TYR A 604 -4.10 -45.96 12.94
C TYR A 604 -4.20 -45.17 14.24
N PRO A 605 -5.32 -44.48 14.49
CA PRO A 605 -5.45 -43.63 15.67
C PRO A 605 -5.32 -44.40 17.01
N GLU A 606 -5.72 -45.68 17.03
CA GLU A 606 -5.60 -46.54 18.21
C GLU A 606 -4.17 -46.97 18.54
N ARG A 607 -3.23 -46.79 17.58
CA ARG A 607 -1.80 -47.08 17.74
C ARG A 607 -0.98 -45.80 17.79
N ALA A 608 -1.47 -44.77 18.50
CA ALA A 608 -0.82 -43.47 18.61
C ALA A 608 0.60 -43.61 19.14
N VAL A 609 1.51 -42.82 18.58
CA VAL A 609 2.93 -42.80 18.98
C VAL A 609 3.25 -41.40 19.52
N GLU A 610 3.96 -41.33 20.65
CA GLU A 610 4.41 -40.04 21.22
C GLU A 610 5.17 -39.20 20.19
N GLY A 611 4.88 -37.87 20.12
CA GLY A 611 5.54 -36.89 19.28
C GLY A 611 4.80 -36.49 17.99
N GLU A 612 3.54 -36.90 17.81
CA GLU A 612 2.72 -36.53 16.63
C GLU A 612 1.76 -35.37 16.90
N GLU A 613 2.23 -34.27 17.50
CA GLU A 613 1.33 -33.19 17.93
C GLU A 613 1.11 -32.08 16.88
N HIS A 614 1.78 -32.10 15.73
CA HIS A 614 1.69 -31.02 14.77
C HIS A 614 1.21 -31.50 13.40
N PHE A 615 -0.09 -31.39 13.19
CA PHE A 615 -0.72 -31.64 11.89
C PHE A 615 -1.09 -30.36 11.17
N ALA A 616 -1.31 -30.46 9.86
CA ALA A 616 -1.90 -29.38 9.11
C ALA A 616 -3.31 -29.07 9.63
N LYS A 617 -3.70 -27.81 9.53
CA LYS A 617 -4.99 -27.31 10.02
C LYS A 617 -6.15 -28.12 9.40
N GLY A 618 -6.97 -28.73 10.25
CA GLY A 618 -8.10 -29.56 9.83
C GLY A 618 -7.74 -30.94 9.29
N ALA A 619 -6.46 -31.38 9.37
CA ALA A 619 -6.02 -32.69 8.88
C ALA A 619 -6.67 -33.90 9.62
N GLU A 620 -7.30 -33.65 10.75
CA GLU A 620 -8.12 -34.63 11.52
C GLU A 620 -9.26 -35.22 10.68
N ILE A 621 -9.61 -34.59 9.56
CA ILE A 621 -10.56 -35.14 8.61
C ILE A 621 -10.13 -36.55 8.11
N LEU A 622 -8.82 -36.80 8.03
CA LEU A 622 -8.30 -38.09 7.60
C LEU A 622 -8.62 -39.17 8.63
N THR A 623 -8.46 -38.90 9.91
CA THR A 623 -8.82 -39.79 10.99
C THR A 623 -10.32 -40.12 10.96
N TRP A 624 -11.15 -39.10 10.79
CA TRP A 624 -12.59 -39.29 10.67
C TRP A 624 -12.96 -40.11 9.44
N PHE A 625 -12.34 -39.83 8.31
CA PHE A 625 -12.54 -40.63 7.08
C PHE A 625 -12.19 -42.10 7.29
N VAL A 626 -11.08 -42.38 8.01
CA VAL A 626 -10.67 -43.76 8.34
C VAL A 626 -11.74 -44.48 9.20
N HIS A 627 -12.31 -43.81 10.20
CA HIS A 627 -13.41 -44.39 11.00
C HIS A 627 -14.65 -44.69 10.15
N LEU A 628 -14.99 -43.83 9.20
CA LEU A 628 -16.09 -44.09 8.28
C LEU A 628 -15.77 -45.23 7.34
N LEU A 629 -14.52 -45.32 6.86
CA LEU A 629 -14.03 -46.41 6.02
C LEU A 629 -14.18 -47.78 6.74
N ASP A 630 -13.80 -47.86 8.01
CA ASP A 630 -13.93 -49.07 8.81
C ASP A 630 -15.38 -49.52 8.92
N ARG A 631 -16.31 -48.57 9.13
CA ARG A 631 -17.75 -48.88 9.14
C ARG A 631 -18.26 -49.34 7.78
N VAL A 632 -17.77 -48.75 6.68
CA VAL A 632 -18.11 -49.15 5.29
C VAL A 632 -17.55 -50.53 5.00
N VAL A 633 -16.29 -50.81 5.39
CA VAL A 633 -15.67 -52.17 5.27
C VAL A 633 -16.49 -53.22 5.99
N MET A 634 -16.90 -52.96 7.23
CA MET A 634 -17.71 -53.94 8.00
C MET A 634 -19.08 -54.22 7.38
N LYS A 635 -19.72 -53.24 6.77
CA LYS A 635 -21.10 -53.37 6.27
C LYS A 635 -21.16 -53.76 4.81
N TRP A 636 -20.24 -53.23 4.00
CA TRP A 636 -20.24 -53.41 2.53
C TRP A 636 -18.81 -53.57 1.99
N PRO A 637 -18.13 -54.68 2.29
CA PRO A 637 -16.72 -54.90 1.93
C PRO A 637 -16.43 -54.79 0.42
N GLU A 638 -17.35 -55.26 -0.43
CA GLU A 638 -17.19 -55.12 -1.88
C GLU A 638 -17.31 -53.69 -2.37
N LEU A 639 -18.11 -52.89 -1.73
CA LEU A 639 -18.22 -51.46 -2.04
C LEU A 639 -16.99 -50.69 -1.55
N ALA A 640 -16.49 -50.98 -0.34
CA ALA A 640 -15.21 -50.47 0.14
C ALA A 640 -14.06 -50.78 -0.83
N LYS A 641 -14.01 -52.04 -1.31
CA LYS A 641 -13.03 -52.49 -2.29
C LYS A 641 -13.12 -51.72 -3.62
N ALA A 642 -14.35 -51.45 -4.08
CA ALA A 642 -14.58 -50.63 -5.27
C ALA A 642 -14.02 -49.22 -5.13
N HIS A 643 -14.32 -48.57 -4.01
CA HIS A 643 -13.76 -47.20 -3.71
C HIS A 643 -12.24 -47.23 -3.68
N VAL A 644 -11.63 -48.10 -2.87
CA VAL A 644 -10.16 -48.22 -2.74
C VAL A 644 -9.47 -48.46 -4.07
N THR A 645 -10.09 -49.24 -4.95
CA THR A 645 -9.55 -49.55 -6.28
C THR A 645 -9.50 -48.31 -7.18
N THR A 646 -10.40 -47.33 -6.97
CA THR A 646 -10.43 -46.09 -7.75
C THR A 646 -9.44 -45.04 -7.27
N TRP A 647 -8.91 -45.20 -6.04
CA TRP A 647 -8.02 -44.19 -5.46
C TRP A 647 -6.70 -44.06 -6.21
N PRO A 648 -6.15 -42.84 -6.34
CA PRO A 648 -4.89 -42.61 -7.02
C PRO A 648 -3.73 -43.40 -6.38
N VAL A 649 -3.04 -44.19 -7.14
CA VAL A 649 -1.97 -45.10 -6.64
C VAL A 649 -0.71 -44.31 -6.25
N LYS A 650 -0.41 -43.25 -7.00
CA LYS A 650 0.84 -42.48 -6.84
C LYS A 650 0.68 -41.23 -6.00
N GLU A 651 -0.50 -40.95 -5.49
CA GLU A 651 -0.77 -39.78 -4.68
C GLU A 651 -0.08 -39.89 -3.31
N PRO A 652 0.82 -38.97 -2.95
CA PRO A 652 1.71 -39.15 -1.80
C PRO A 652 1.13 -38.66 -0.47
N PHE A 653 0.11 -37.80 -0.47
CA PHE A 653 -0.33 -37.11 0.73
C PHE A 653 -1.38 -37.88 1.55
N PHE A 654 -2.37 -38.45 0.88
CA PHE A 654 -3.52 -39.12 1.51
C PHE A 654 -3.72 -40.53 1.05
N PHE A 655 -3.88 -40.72 -0.26
CA PHE A 655 -4.36 -42.00 -0.79
C PHE A 655 -3.35 -43.13 -0.68
N ARG A 656 -2.06 -42.84 -0.67
CA ARG A 656 -1.03 -43.88 -0.41
C ARG A 656 -1.19 -44.44 1.02
N LYS A 657 -1.35 -43.58 2.04
CA LYS A 657 -1.65 -44.03 3.41
C LYS A 657 -2.97 -44.78 3.51
N LEU A 658 -4.04 -44.21 2.94
CA LEU A 658 -5.39 -44.78 2.95
C LEU A 658 -5.43 -46.14 2.25
N ARG A 659 -4.73 -46.31 1.13
CA ARG A 659 -4.61 -47.60 0.43
C ARG A 659 -3.90 -48.65 1.29
N LEU A 660 -2.76 -48.30 1.89
CA LEU A 660 -2.05 -49.21 2.81
C LEU A 660 -2.93 -49.59 4.01
N TYR A 661 -3.63 -48.61 4.59
CA TYR A 661 -4.57 -48.90 5.67
C TYR A 661 -5.72 -49.84 5.22
N ALA A 662 -6.33 -49.58 4.06
CA ALA A 662 -7.40 -50.39 3.54
C ALA A 662 -6.91 -51.82 3.21
N PHE A 663 -5.68 -51.99 2.75
CA PHE A 663 -5.04 -53.26 2.49
C PHE A 663 -4.73 -54.07 3.76
N SER A 664 -4.64 -53.39 4.93
CA SER A 664 -4.49 -54.08 6.21
C SER A 664 -5.80 -54.75 6.68
N LYS A 665 -6.96 -54.37 6.10
CA LYS A 665 -8.24 -54.95 6.50
C LYS A 665 -8.44 -56.32 5.90
N THR A 666 -8.53 -57.30 6.77
CA THR A 666 -8.81 -58.72 6.39
C THR A 666 -10.18 -58.85 5.72
N GLY A 667 -10.29 -59.71 4.73
CA GLY A 667 -11.56 -59.97 4.04
C GLY A 667 -11.97 -58.97 2.97
N VAL A 668 -11.20 -57.89 2.71
CA VAL A 668 -11.45 -56.94 1.64
C VAL A 668 -10.60 -57.27 0.41
N PHE A 669 -9.30 -57.49 0.62
CA PHE A 669 -8.35 -57.83 -0.43
C PHE A 669 -7.65 -59.15 -0.08
N GLU A 670 -7.49 -60.02 -1.08
CA GLU A 670 -6.70 -61.26 -0.98
C GLU A 670 -5.23 -60.89 -0.63
N ALA A 671 -4.63 -61.65 0.33
CA ALA A 671 -3.31 -61.33 0.86
C ALA A 671 -2.22 -61.33 -0.24
N ASP A 672 -2.22 -62.31 -1.13
CA ASP A 672 -1.22 -62.37 -2.19
C ASP A 672 -1.36 -61.24 -3.21
N ARG A 673 -2.59 -60.77 -3.44
CA ARG A 673 -2.81 -59.55 -4.23
C ARG A 673 -2.23 -58.31 -3.53
N VAL A 674 -2.41 -58.21 -2.23
CA VAL A 674 -1.82 -57.08 -1.46
C VAL A 674 -0.29 -57.11 -1.54
N ALA A 675 0.33 -58.30 -1.41
CA ALA A 675 1.78 -58.47 -1.58
C ALA A 675 2.28 -57.98 -2.96
N GLU A 676 1.56 -58.36 -4.02
CA GLU A 676 1.90 -57.90 -5.39
C GLU A 676 1.76 -56.37 -5.53
N GLU A 677 0.71 -55.79 -5.01
CA GLU A 677 0.52 -54.30 -4.98
C GLU A 677 1.66 -53.61 -4.25
N LEU A 678 2.08 -54.13 -3.07
CA LEU A 678 3.21 -53.58 -2.29
C LEU A 678 4.53 -53.67 -3.07
N LEU A 679 4.80 -54.80 -3.71
CA LEU A 679 6.01 -55.03 -4.51
C LEU A 679 6.00 -54.25 -5.82
N SER A 680 4.83 -53.79 -6.28
CA SER A 680 4.69 -52.93 -7.46
C SER A 680 4.87 -51.46 -7.18
N LEU A 681 4.89 -51.06 -5.89
CA LEU A 681 5.15 -49.67 -5.53
C LEU A 681 6.52 -49.22 -6.04
N ASP A 682 6.59 -48.02 -6.56
CA ASP A 682 7.87 -47.42 -6.93
C ASP A 682 8.75 -47.19 -5.69
N GLN A 683 10.02 -46.90 -5.90
CA GLN A 683 10.99 -46.69 -4.81
C GLN A 683 10.54 -45.55 -3.88
N SER A 684 9.93 -44.53 -4.45
CA SER A 684 9.41 -43.39 -3.69
C SER A 684 8.15 -43.75 -2.89
N GLY A 685 7.36 -44.69 -3.34
CA GLY A 685 6.17 -45.20 -2.66
C GLY A 685 6.44 -46.14 -1.53
N PHE A 686 7.35 -47.09 -1.71
CA PHE A 686 7.68 -48.09 -0.69
C PHE A 686 8.52 -47.47 0.47
N TRP A 687 9.45 -46.59 0.13
CA TRP A 687 10.43 -46.03 1.05
C TRP A 687 10.09 -44.59 1.53
N ASP A 688 8.86 -44.12 1.26
CA ASP A 688 8.41 -42.83 1.75
C ASP A 688 8.27 -42.85 3.26
N THR A 689 9.02 -41.98 3.92
CA THR A 689 9.00 -41.85 5.39
C THR A 689 7.64 -41.44 5.94
N ASN A 690 6.79 -40.80 5.12
CA ASN A 690 5.44 -40.40 5.50
C ASN A 690 4.45 -41.56 5.62
N VAL A 691 4.74 -42.71 4.96
CA VAL A 691 3.88 -43.89 4.96
C VAL A 691 4.51 -45.09 5.67
N THR A 692 5.70 -44.93 6.21
CA THR A 692 6.44 -45.99 6.92
C THR A 692 5.58 -46.74 7.92
N ARG A 693 4.79 -46.01 8.69
CA ARG A 693 3.92 -46.58 9.71
C ARG A 693 2.83 -47.47 9.10
N GLU A 694 2.10 -46.96 8.17
CA GLU A 694 1.03 -47.65 7.47
C GLU A 694 1.56 -48.91 6.78
N LEU A 695 2.74 -48.83 6.17
CA LEU A 695 3.40 -49.97 5.53
C LEU A 695 3.82 -51.03 6.57
N LEU A 696 4.50 -50.63 7.64
CA LEU A 696 5.00 -51.60 8.63
C LEU A 696 3.85 -52.27 9.41
N PHE A 697 2.81 -51.54 9.75
CA PHE A 697 1.63 -52.08 10.36
C PHE A 697 0.88 -53.03 9.44
N LEU A 698 0.66 -52.69 8.19
CA LEU A 698 0.07 -53.59 7.20
C LEU A 698 0.88 -54.89 7.07
N LEU A 699 2.20 -54.78 6.95
CA LEU A 699 3.05 -55.97 6.87
C LEU A 699 2.95 -56.86 8.10
N THR A 700 2.96 -56.23 9.32
CA THR A 700 2.86 -56.97 10.58
C THR A 700 1.47 -57.62 10.74
N ASP A 701 0.41 -56.90 10.45
CA ASP A 701 -0.96 -57.36 10.67
C ASP A 701 -1.35 -58.49 9.74
N ARG A 702 -0.77 -58.54 8.51
CA ARG A 702 -1.15 -59.55 7.50
C ARG A 702 -0.05 -60.54 7.17
N TRP A 703 1.08 -60.52 7.93
CA TRP A 703 2.26 -61.35 7.61
C TRP A 703 1.96 -62.81 7.44
N GLU A 704 1.21 -63.37 8.37
CA GLU A 704 0.88 -64.80 8.36
C GLU A 704 -0.13 -65.20 7.24
N GLU A 705 -0.81 -64.23 6.61
CA GLU A 705 -1.70 -64.46 5.48
C GLU A 705 -0.98 -64.49 4.15
N PHE A 706 0.21 -63.92 4.04
CA PHE A 706 1.01 -63.99 2.80
C PHE A 706 1.58 -65.34 2.58
N SER A 707 1.59 -65.78 1.30
CA SER A 707 2.32 -67.00 0.93
C SER A 707 3.81 -66.90 1.26
N GLN A 708 4.46 -68.05 1.54
CA GLN A 708 5.89 -68.10 1.86
C GLN A 708 6.74 -67.45 0.76
N GLU A 709 6.32 -67.60 -0.50
CA GLU A 709 6.97 -66.96 -1.65
C GLU A 709 6.90 -65.43 -1.52
N ASN A 710 5.73 -64.85 -1.26
CA ASN A 710 5.54 -63.40 -1.10
C ASN A 710 6.22 -62.84 0.16
N GLN A 711 6.21 -63.56 1.28
CA GLN A 711 7.01 -63.22 2.45
C GLN A 711 8.51 -63.06 2.10
N ASN A 712 9.07 -64.02 1.38
CA ASN A 712 10.46 -63.98 0.94
C ASN A 712 10.74 -62.83 0.00
N ARG A 713 9.90 -62.60 -1.00
CA ARG A 713 10.03 -61.48 -1.92
C ARG A 713 9.98 -60.11 -1.24
N ILE A 714 9.09 -59.95 -0.26
CA ILE A 714 8.97 -58.71 0.51
C ILE A 714 10.26 -58.47 1.36
N ILE A 715 10.75 -59.50 2.03
CA ILE A 715 12.01 -59.40 2.81
C ILE A 715 13.20 -59.08 1.92
N GLU A 716 13.32 -59.78 0.76
CA GLU A 716 14.38 -59.51 -0.23
C GLU A 716 14.32 -58.04 -0.70
N HIS A 717 13.10 -57.56 -0.98
CA HIS A 717 12.90 -56.16 -1.37
C HIS A 717 13.35 -55.18 -0.24
N ILE A 718 12.98 -55.48 1.01
CA ILE A 718 13.40 -54.67 2.16
C ILE A 718 14.93 -54.74 2.37
N LEU A 719 15.54 -55.89 2.33
CA LEU A 719 17.00 -56.06 2.52
C LEU A 719 17.81 -55.43 1.36
N THR A 720 17.24 -55.32 0.18
CA THR A 720 17.85 -54.56 -0.94
C THR A 720 17.94 -53.08 -0.64
N GLY A 721 16.97 -52.51 0.08
CA GLY A 721 16.91 -51.13 0.47
C GLY A 721 16.61 -50.16 -0.68
N PRO A 722 16.42 -48.85 -0.41
CA PRO A 722 16.08 -47.87 -1.42
C PRO A 722 17.26 -47.56 -2.36
N ASN A 723 16.98 -47.43 -3.66
CA ASN A 723 17.96 -47.03 -4.66
C ASN A 723 18.12 -45.50 -4.72
N HIS A 724 17.12 -44.79 -4.31
CA HIS A 724 17.09 -43.32 -4.29
C HIS A 724 16.45 -42.81 -2.98
N LEU A 725 17.03 -41.79 -2.39
CA LEU A 725 16.51 -41.11 -1.20
C LEU A 725 16.47 -39.63 -1.49
N LEU A 726 15.27 -39.07 -1.57
CA LEU A 726 15.01 -37.66 -1.99
C LEU A 726 15.73 -36.61 -1.15
N TYR A 727 16.05 -36.91 0.10
CA TYR A 727 16.56 -35.93 1.08
C TYR A 727 18.03 -36.12 1.48
N PHE A 728 18.77 -37.00 0.77
CA PHE A 728 20.16 -37.26 1.11
C PHE A 728 21.13 -36.94 -0.02
N PRO A 729 22.29 -36.36 0.29
CA PRO A 729 23.38 -36.25 -0.69
C PRO A 729 23.78 -37.63 -1.20
N GLU A 730 24.05 -37.79 -2.50
CA GLU A 730 24.38 -39.04 -3.16
C GLU A 730 25.45 -39.86 -2.40
N LYS A 731 26.46 -39.19 -1.85
CA LYS A 731 27.54 -39.80 -1.05
C LYS A 731 27.04 -40.54 0.21
N ASN A 732 25.89 -40.13 0.76
CA ASN A 732 25.33 -40.70 1.99
C ASN A 732 24.27 -41.81 1.71
N ILE A 733 23.81 -41.95 0.49
CA ILE A 733 22.75 -42.89 0.10
C ILE A 733 23.13 -44.35 0.48
N PRO A 734 24.35 -44.86 0.23
CA PRO A 734 24.68 -46.27 0.55
C PRO A 734 24.52 -46.59 2.03
N LYS A 735 24.97 -45.66 2.90
CA LYS A 735 24.88 -45.83 4.37
C LYS A 735 23.42 -45.75 4.83
N GLN A 736 22.66 -44.82 4.33
CA GLN A 736 21.25 -44.64 4.70
C GLN A 736 20.38 -45.79 4.16
N ARG A 737 20.71 -46.35 3.00
CA ARG A 737 20.08 -47.54 2.44
C ARG A 737 20.17 -48.70 3.42
N GLU A 738 21.36 -49.01 3.90
CA GLU A 738 21.57 -50.11 4.84
C GLU A 738 20.86 -49.87 6.17
N ILE A 739 20.85 -48.66 6.67
CA ILE A 739 20.16 -48.32 7.91
C ILE A 739 18.66 -48.52 7.78
N LEU A 740 18.03 -48.03 6.71
CA LEU A 740 16.59 -48.18 6.48
C LEU A 740 16.20 -49.64 6.25
N ALA A 741 16.95 -50.35 5.43
CA ALA A 741 16.75 -51.77 5.19
C ALA A 741 16.81 -52.60 6.47
N ALA A 742 17.86 -52.39 7.27
CA ALA A 742 18.04 -53.08 8.55
C ALA A 742 16.93 -52.70 9.54
N ARG A 743 16.52 -51.44 9.58
CA ARG A 743 15.45 -50.95 10.46
C ARG A 743 14.11 -51.59 10.15
N TYR A 744 13.68 -51.64 8.88
CA TYR A 744 12.41 -52.26 8.49
C TYR A 744 12.43 -53.75 8.71
N ALA A 745 13.47 -54.46 8.27
CA ALA A 745 13.60 -55.88 8.49
C ALA A 745 13.66 -56.26 10.00
N ARG A 746 14.38 -55.51 10.80
CA ARG A 746 14.47 -55.70 12.26
C ARG A 746 13.14 -55.42 12.95
N TYR A 747 12.42 -54.41 12.53
CA TYR A 747 11.07 -54.11 13.04
C TYR A 747 10.14 -55.33 12.82
N LEU A 748 10.10 -55.89 11.61
CA LEU A 748 9.28 -57.05 11.32
C LEU A 748 9.69 -58.27 12.16
N GLU A 749 10.99 -58.51 12.32
CA GLU A 749 11.49 -59.60 13.17
C GLU A 749 11.07 -59.41 14.63
N LEU A 750 11.23 -58.23 15.21
CA LEU A 750 10.83 -57.90 16.56
C LEU A 750 9.32 -57.94 16.77
N SER A 751 8.54 -57.67 15.73
CA SER A 751 7.08 -57.77 15.70
C SER A 751 6.58 -59.20 15.51
N GLY A 752 7.47 -60.22 15.45
CA GLY A 752 7.11 -61.59 15.37
C GLY A 752 6.95 -62.17 13.93
N CYS A 753 7.26 -61.38 12.90
CA CYS A 753 7.21 -61.83 11.53
C CYS A 753 8.31 -62.88 11.26
N LYS A 754 7.95 -64.10 10.89
CA LYS A 754 8.88 -65.20 10.63
C LYS A 754 9.65 -64.96 9.33
N MET A 755 10.99 -65.00 9.40
CA MET A 755 11.88 -64.92 8.25
C MET A 755 12.65 -66.21 8.04
N SER A 756 13.07 -66.47 6.82
CA SER A 756 13.98 -67.62 6.53
C SER A 756 15.33 -67.40 7.26
N THR A 757 16.03 -68.51 7.54
CA THR A 757 17.37 -68.46 8.16
C THR A 757 18.35 -67.62 7.34
N ILE A 758 18.26 -67.72 6.03
CA ILE A 758 19.13 -66.97 5.10
C ILE A 758 18.91 -65.44 5.28
N HIS A 759 17.66 -64.99 5.30
CA HIS A 759 17.33 -63.55 5.44
C HIS A 759 17.69 -63.01 6.83
N ARG A 760 17.56 -63.84 7.86
CA ARG A 760 17.98 -63.49 9.22
C ARG A 760 19.50 -63.30 9.33
N ASP A 761 20.27 -64.24 8.68
CA ASP A 761 21.72 -64.14 8.63
C ASP A 761 22.18 -62.87 7.88
N GLN A 762 21.52 -62.56 6.75
CA GLN A 762 21.76 -61.34 6.01
C GLN A 762 21.46 -60.10 6.83
N LEU A 763 20.32 -60.01 7.53
CA LEU A 763 19.98 -58.93 8.44
C LEU A 763 21.01 -58.78 9.54
N THR A 764 21.41 -59.88 10.17
CA THR A 764 22.46 -59.88 11.25
C THR A 764 23.80 -59.36 10.72
N ALA A 765 24.20 -59.77 9.53
CA ALA A 765 25.42 -59.29 8.89
C ALA A 765 25.33 -57.79 8.54
N MET A 766 24.16 -57.33 8.10
CA MET A 766 23.89 -55.93 7.81
C MET A 766 23.98 -55.05 9.08
N ILE A 767 23.29 -55.44 10.13
CA ILE A 767 23.32 -54.74 11.42
C ILE A 767 24.76 -54.63 11.98
N LYS A 768 25.59 -55.64 11.86
CA LYS A 768 26.99 -55.63 12.30
C LYS A 768 27.86 -54.58 11.53
N ARG A 769 27.48 -54.23 10.34
CA ARG A 769 28.19 -53.19 9.53
C ARG A 769 27.77 -51.78 9.86
N ILE A 770 26.62 -51.58 10.54
CA ILE A 770 26.10 -50.25 10.88
C ILE A 770 26.71 -49.81 12.20
N PRO A 771 27.54 -48.73 12.20
CA PRO A 771 28.11 -48.20 13.45
C PRO A 771 27.01 -47.71 14.39
N ASP A 772 27.16 -47.98 15.66
CA ASP A 772 26.29 -47.51 16.74
C ASP A 772 24.82 -47.98 16.61
N TRP A 773 24.61 -49.13 15.92
CA TRP A 773 23.28 -49.69 15.81
C TRP A 773 22.63 -49.88 17.17
N ASN A 774 21.38 -49.49 17.28
CA ASN A 774 20.54 -49.70 18.46
C ASN A 774 19.17 -50.25 18.00
N ASP A 775 18.75 -51.38 18.59
CA ASP A 775 17.46 -51.95 18.31
C ASP A 775 16.29 -51.03 18.63
N GLY A 776 16.48 -50.02 19.48
CA GLY A 776 15.55 -48.91 19.70
C GLY A 776 15.17 -48.15 18.41
N TRP A 777 16.08 -48.14 17.42
CA TRP A 777 15.75 -47.56 16.11
C TRP A 777 14.71 -48.39 15.34
N ALA A 778 14.69 -49.70 15.56
CA ALA A 778 13.74 -50.59 14.89
C ALA A 778 12.45 -50.79 15.68
N THR A 779 12.32 -50.27 16.87
CA THR A 779 11.06 -50.34 17.67
C THR A 779 10.13 -49.17 17.36
N SER A 780 10.64 -48.08 16.76
CA SER A 780 9.83 -46.95 16.36
C SER A 780 9.43 -47.05 14.90
N VAL A 781 8.15 -46.90 14.63
CA VAL A 781 7.64 -46.74 13.25
C VAL A 781 7.75 -45.29 12.70
N VAL A 782 8.13 -44.34 13.56
CA VAL A 782 8.37 -42.97 13.18
C VAL A 782 9.84 -42.74 12.90
N ILE A 783 10.17 -42.21 11.73
CA ILE A 783 11.51 -41.83 11.37
C ILE A 783 11.73 -40.38 11.67
N ASN A 784 12.19 -40.05 12.92
CA ASN A 784 12.62 -38.71 13.25
C ASN A 784 14.05 -38.49 12.77
N TRP A 785 14.18 -37.76 11.68
CA TRP A 785 15.46 -37.15 11.31
C TRP A 785 15.69 -35.98 12.26
N GLY A 786 16.68 -36.06 13.15
CA GLY A 786 16.92 -35.08 14.22
C GLY A 786 16.86 -33.63 13.74
N SER A 787 16.57 -32.70 14.65
CA SER A 787 16.33 -31.26 14.43
C SER A 787 17.38 -30.52 13.58
N GLY A 788 18.59 -31.05 13.41
CA GLY A 788 19.61 -30.52 12.51
C GLY A 788 19.33 -30.74 11.01
N MET A 789 18.42 -31.65 10.65
CA MET A 789 18.07 -31.90 9.24
C MET A 789 16.83 -31.18 8.76
N ARG A 790 15.98 -30.67 9.66
CA ARG A 790 14.87 -29.76 9.27
C ARG A 790 15.37 -28.46 8.65
N THR A 791 16.59 -28.03 9.03
CA THR A 791 17.22 -26.81 8.46
C THR A 791 17.89 -27.08 7.12
N ILE A 792 18.18 -28.33 6.77
CA ILE A 792 18.88 -28.68 5.51
C ILE A 792 17.89 -28.83 4.34
N SER A 793 16.60 -29.08 4.59
CA SER A 793 15.61 -29.17 3.51
C SER A 793 15.33 -27.84 2.81
N TRP A 794 15.65 -26.72 3.46
CA TRP A 794 15.47 -25.36 2.90
C TRP A 794 16.67 -24.85 2.10
N THR A 795 17.84 -25.50 2.23
CA THR A 795 19.09 -25.01 1.62
C THR A 795 19.59 -25.85 0.45
N LEU A 796 18.97 -26.96 0.10
CA LEU A 796 19.45 -27.90 -0.93
C LEU A 796 18.73 -27.77 -2.29
N ARG A 797 18.03 -26.67 -2.52
CA ARG A 797 17.65 -26.25 -3.88
C ARG A 797 18.41 -24.95 -4.24
N ARG A 798 19.73 -25.04 -4.37
CA ARG A 798 20.54 -24.16 -5.20
C ARG A 798 21.11 -24.98 -6.37
#